data_e0d0eaffd60f6f038db2d423a6789f2a
#
_entry.id   e0d0eaffd60f6f038db2d423a6789f2a
#
_cell.length_a   1.000
_cell.length_b   1.000
_cell.length_c   1.000
_cell.angle_alpha   90.00
_cell.angle_beta   90.00
_cell.angle_gamma   90.00
#
_symmetry.space_group_name_H-M   'P 1'
#
loop_
_entity.id
_entity.type
_entity.pdbx_description
1 polymer ?
#
loop_
_entity_poly.entity_id
_entity_poly.type
_entity_poly.pdbx_seq_one_letter_code
_entity_poly.pdbx_strand_id
1 'polypeptide(L)'
;MFKLFSAFRKDKVWDFNGGIHPPEMKSQSNGTPLRQISLPQQFVIPLKQHIGAEGELCVRPGDRVLRGQPLTRGWGRMLPVHAPTSGTVSAIAPHSTAHPSALAEMSVIIDADGEDRWIERDGWSDYANKTREELIERIHQFGVAGLGGAGFPTGSKLRGGGDKIETLIINAAECEPYITADDRLMQDCAAQIIAGIRILAHILQPRQVLIGIEDNKPQAISMMRAVLADAHGIELRVIPTKYPSGGAKQLTQILTGKQVPHGGRSSDIGVLMQNVGTAYAVKRAVIDGEPLTERVVTLTGEAVTRPGNVWARLGTPVRHLLEDAGFCPSAEQMVIMGGPLMGFTLPWLDVPVVKITNCLLAPSASEMGDPEEEKGCIRCSACADACPADLLPQQLYWFSKGQQHDKATAHNLADCIECGACAWVCPSNIPLVQYFRQEKAEITAIRQEEKRAAEAKARFEARQARLERDKAARLERHKQSAVQPAAKDHAAINAALARVREKQRDAAQPIVVQAGAKPDNSEAIAAREARKAEARARKLALQDQDTGQLATEAHVQPAAEAVDPRKAAVEAAIARAKARKAEQQAAAPADVQPATEAVDPRKAAVEAAIARAKARKAEQQAAAPADVQPAAEAVDPRKAAVEAAIARAKARKAEQQAAAPADVQPATEAVDPRKAAVEAAIARAKARKAEQQAAAPADVQPAAEAVDPRKAAVEAAIARAKARKAGQQEMTQSAANDDPRKAAVAEAIARVQARKASRQAVNEE
;
A
#
# COMPACT_ATOMS: atom_id res chain seq x y z
N MET A 1 -25.41 -30.02 36.10
CA MET A 1 -26.60 -30.03 35.23
C MET A 1 -26.97 -28.63 34.69
N PHE A 2 -26.79 -27.53 35.43
CA PHE A 2 -27.15 -26.18 34.95
C PHE A 2 -26.32 -25.59 33.79
N LYS A 3 -25.07 -26.03 33.56
CA LYS A 3 -24.25 -25.55 32.45
C LYS A 3 -24.63 -26.13 31.06
N LEU A 4 -25.33 -27.25 31.00
CA LEU A 4 -25.78 -27.85 29.73
C LEU A 4 -26.99 -27.13 29.13
N PHE A 5 -27.89 -26.57 29.94
CA PHE A 5 -29.08 -25.85 29.47
C PHE A 5 -28.77 -24.43 28.96
N SER A 6 -27.63 -23.81 29.34
CA SER A 6 -27.24 -22.52 28.82
C SER A 6 -26.75 -22.58 27.36
N ALA A 7 -26.35 -23.75 26.86
CA ALA A 7 -25.88 -23.92 25.47
C ALA A 7 -27.01 -23.86 24.43
N PHE A 8 -28.27 -24.01 24.85
CA PHE A 8 -29.46 -24.05 23.97
C PHE A 8 -30.28 -22.74 23.98
N ARG A 9 -29.84 -21.66 24.65
CA ARG A 9 -30.56 -20.40 24.56
C ARG A 9 -30.25 -19.72 23.22
N LYS A 10 -31.28 -19.46 22.41
CA LYS A 10 -31.22 -18.76 21.12
C LYS A 10 -30.54 -17.36 21.23
N ASP A 11 -30.61 -16.71 22.40
CA ASP A 11 -30.14 -15.34 22.66
C ASP A 11 -28.78 -15.29 23.38
N LYS A 12 -27.96 -16.34 23.29
CA LYS A 12 -26.67 -16.36 23.97
C LYS A 12 -25.69 -15.40 23.29
N VAL A 13 -25.14 -14.48 24.07
CA VAL A 13 -24.00 -13.65 23.71
C VAL A 13 -22.78 -14.01 24.56
N TRP A 14 -21.60 -13.85 24.00
CA TRP A 14 -20.31 -14.10 24.66
C TRP A 14 -19.62 -12.76 24.92
N ASP A 15 -18.65 -12.74 25.81
CA ASP A 15 -17.80 -11.57 26.04
C ASP A 15 -16.49 -11.70 25.26
N PHE A 16 -15.77 -10.59 25.10
CA PHE A 16 -14.43 -10.51 24.56
C PHE A 16 -13.48 -9.87 25.58
N ASN A 17 -12.20 -10.24 25.50
CA ASN A 17 -11.16 -9.70 26.39
C ASN A 17 -10.91 -8.22 26.12
N GLY A 18 -10.46 -7.50 27.15
CA GLY A 18 -10.19 -6.07 27.04
C GLY A 18 -11.46 -5.24 26.86
N GLY A 19 -11.31 -4.13 26.13
CA GLY A 19 -12.37 -3.15 25.92
C GLY A 19 -12.44 -2.10 27.02
N ILE A 20 -13.21 -1.05 26.77
CA ILE A 20 -13.38 0.12 27.65
C ILE A 20 -14.83 0.60 27.61
N HIS A 21 -15.22 1.47 28.53
CA HIS A 21 -16.53 2.11 28.59
C HIS A 21 -16.37 3.64 28.59
N PRO A 22 -16.06 4.27 27.44
CA PRO A 22 -15.97 5.73 27.35
C PRO A 22 -17.36 6.36 27.42
N PRO A 23 -17.48 7.67 27.79
CA PRO A 23 -18.72 8.42 27.64
C PRO A 23 -19.26 8.32 26.23
N GLU A 24 -20.51 7.92 26.06
CA GLU A 24 -21.06 7.59 24.71
C GLU A 24 -21.40 8.84 23.90
N MET A 25 -21.83 9.94 24.50
CA MET A 25 -22.15 11.23 23.90
C MET A 25 -23.14 11.17 22.69
N LYS A 26 -23.90 10.08 22.56
CA LYS A 26 -24.79 9.83 21.42
C LYS A 26 -26.07 10.66 21.44
N SER A 27 -26.51 11.09 22.65
CA SER A 27 -27.71 11.90 22.84
C SER A 27 -27.65 13.28 22.16
N GLN A 28 -26.45 13.76 21.82
CA GLN A 28 -26.30 15.03 21.10
C GLN A 28 -26.93 14.98 19.69
N SER A 29 -26.87 13.81 19.00
CA SER A 29 -27.18 13.73 17.56
C SER A 29 -28.25 12.71 17.18
N ASN A 30 -28.67 11.79 18.08
CA ASN A 30 -29.62 10.73 17.72
C ASN A 30 -31.10 11.09 17.87
N GLY A 31 -31.42 12.27 18.42
CA GLY A 31 -32.80 12.67 18.77
C GLY A 31 -33.65 13.16 17.58
N THR A 32 -33.06 13.50 16.44
CA THR A 32 -33.75 14.06 15.27
C THR A 32 -33.72 13.10 14.06
N PRO A 33 -34.80 13.05 13.24
CA PRO A 33 -34.80 12.26 11.99
C PRO A 33 -33.71 12.65 11.03
N LEU A 34 -33.41 11.74 10.10
CA LEU A 34 -32.49 12.01 8.98
C LEU A 34 -32.97 13.21 8.16
N ARG A 35 -32.10 14.20 7.99
CA ARG A 35 -32.42 15.38 7.19
C ARG A 35 -31.58 15.45 5.91
N GLN A 36 -32.15 16.06 4.88
CA GLN A 36 -31.44 16.41 3.65
C GLN A 36 -30.75 17.76 3.85
N ILE A 37 -29.62 17.94 3.19
CA ILE A 37 -28.92 19.22 3.11
C ILE A 37 -28.97 19.77 1.69
N SER A 38 -28.84 21.11 1.58
CA SER A 38 -28.70 21.76 0.28
C SER A 38 -27.46 21.26 -0.47
N LEU A 39 -27.53 21.24 -1.79
CA LEU A 39 -26.37 20.88 -2.62
C LEU A 39 -25.35 22.02 -2.60
N PRO A 40 -24.06 21.73 -2.44
CA PRO A 40 -23.01 22.71 -2.65
C PRO A 40 -22.91 23.05 -4.15
N GLN A 41 -22.32 24.21 -4.46
CA GLN A 41 -22.09 24.60 -5.85
C GLN A 41 -21.09 23.69 -6.56
N GLN A 42 -20.14 23.14 -5.82
CA GLN A 42 -19.07 22.29 -6.36
C GLN A 42 -18.88 21.02 -5.51
N PHE A 43 -18.60 19.92 -6.19
CA PHE A 43 -18.28 18.63 -5.59
C PHE A 43 -16.88 18.22 -5.99
N VAL A 44 -16.12 17.66 -5.03
CA VAL A 44 -14.80 17.10 -5.26
C VAL A 44 -14.84 15.60 -5.00
N ILE A 45 -14.66 14.80 -6.02
CA ILE A 45 -14.81 13.34 -5.95
C ILE A 45 -13.44 12.69 -6.14
N PRO A 46 -12.75 12.27 -5.05
CA PRO A 46 -11.51 11.51 -5.16
C PRO A 46 -11.73 10.20 -5.93
N LEU A 47 -10.82 9.86 -6.84
CA LEU A 47 -10.92 8.62 -7.64
C LEU A 47 -10.83 7.37 -6.77
N LYS A 48 -10.12 7.47 -5.64
CA LYS A 48 -9.94 6.40 -4.68
C LYS A 48 -10.62 6.70 -3.35
N GLN A 49 -11.71 6.00 -3.06
CA GLN A 49 -12.47 6.12 -1.81
C GLN A 49 -12.61 4.78 -1.07
N HIS A 50 -11.67 3.85 -1.27
CA HIS A 50 -11.76 2.47 -0.81
C HIS A 50 -10.37 1.82 -0.69
N ILE A 51 -10.28 0.65 -0.07
CA ILE A 51 -9.06 -0.16 -0.06
C ILE A 51 -8.89 -0.86 -1.42
N GLY A 52 -7.95 -0.39 -2.22
CA GLY A 52 -7.66 -0.93 -3.56
C GLY A 52 -6.94 0.09 -4.43
N ALA A 53 -6.91 -0.16 -5.72
CA ALA A 53 -6.45 0.81 -6.72
C ALA A 53 -7.61 1.71 -7.17
N GLU A 54 -7.29 2.89 -7.65
CA GLU A 54 -8.25 3.80 -8.28
C GLU A 54 -8.82 3.19 -9.56
N GLY A 55 -10.07 3.54 -9.89
CA GLY A 55 -10.71 3.12 -11.13
C GLY A 55 -10.22 3.91 -12.35
N GLU A 56 -10.45 3.37 -13.55
CA GLU A 56 -10.13 4.05 -14.79
C GLU A 56 -11.17 5.16 -15.09
N LEU A 57 -10.69 6.36 -15.41
CA LEU A 57 -11.54 7.52 -15.72
C LEU A 57 -12.39 7.27 -16.95
N CYS A 58 -13.69 7.62 -16.85
CA CYS A 58 -14.68 7.55 -17.94
C CYS A 58 -15.11 8.93 -18.45
N VAL A 59 -14.69 10.00 -17.77
CA VAL A 59 -15.13 11.38 -18.05
C VAL A 59 -13.94 12.29 -18.33
N ARG A 60 -14.20 13.46 -18.92
CA ARG A 60 -13.22 14.51 -19.24
C ARG A 60 -13.73 15.87 -18.76
N PRO A 61 -12.86 16.85 -18.52
CA PRO A 61 -13.28 18.22 -18.30
C PRO A 61 -14.16 18.72 -19.45
N GLY A 62 -15.28 19.36 -19.09
CA GLY A 62 -16.33 19.82 -20.02
C GLY A 62 -17.48 18.84 -20.21
N ASP A 63 -17.36 17.58 -19.80
CA ASP A 63 -18.47 16.61 -19.91
C ASP A 63 -19.61 16.97 -18.96
N ARG A 64 -20.86 16.88 -19.46
CA ARG A 64 -22.04 16.91 -18.61
C ARG A 64 -22.30 15.54 -18.04
N VAL A 65 -22.59 15.48 -16.74
CA VAL A 65 -22.87 14.25 -16.02
C VAL A 65 -24.22 14.32 -15.32
N LEU A 66 -24.84 13.17 -15.12
CA LEU A 66 -26.06 13.00 -14.35
C LEU A 66 -25.74 12.31 -13.02
N ARG A 67 -26.58 12.51 -12.00
CA ARG A 67 -26.46 11.81 -10.74
C ARG A 67 -26.46 10.30 -10.94
N GLY A 68 -25.51 9.59 -10.35
CA GLY A 68 -25.37 8.16 -10.52
C GLY A 68 -24.57 7.73 -11.75
N GLN A 69 -24.18 8.65 -12.65
CA GLN A 69 -23.33 8.33 -13.79
C GLN A 69 -21.94 7.89 -13.31
N PRO A 70 -21.37 6.77 -13.83
CA PRO A 70 -20.02 6.37 -13.49
C PRO A 70 -18.99 7.42 -13.93
N LEU A 71 -18.16 7.88 -13.01
CA LEU A 71 -16.99 8.73 -13.27
C LEU A 71 -15.75 7.88 -13.53
N THR A 72 -15.71 6.68 -12.92
CA THR A 72 -14.66 5.69 -13.17
C THR A 72 -15.26 4.31 -13.38
N ARG A 73 -14.47 3.43 -14.04
CA ARG A 73 -14.76 1.99 -14.18
C ARG A 73 -13.69 1.20 -13.45
N GLY A 74 -14.05 -0.01 -13.02
CA GLY A 74 -13.09 -0.85 -12.33
C GLY A 74 -13.60 -2.29 -12.14
N TRP A 75 -12.68 -3.16 -11.79
CA TRP A 75 -12.92 -4.58 -11.50
C TRP A 75 -12.07 -5.05 -10.31
N GLY A 76 -12.49 -6.10 -9.66
CA GLY A 76 -11.77 -6.66 -8.53
C GLY A 76 -11.71 -5.70 -7.34
N ARG A 77 -10.56 -5.09 -7.08
CA ARG A 77 -10.38 -4.09 -6.01
C ARG A 77 -10.39 -2.64 -6.51
N MET A 78 -10.67 -2.41 -7.78
CA MET A 78 -10.87 -1.09 -8.36
C MET A 78 -12.37 -0.78 -8.31
N LEU A 79 -12.83 -0.10 -7.27
CA LEU A 79 -14.25 0.18 -7.07
C LEU A 79 -14.65 1.48 -7.78
N PRO A 80 -15.69 1.47 -8.63
CA PRO A 80 -16.16 2.67 -9.31
C PRO A 80 -16.61 3.78 -8.35
N VAL A 81 -16.42 5.03 -8.77
CA VAL A 81 -17.04 6.21 -8.18
C VAL A 81 -18.02 6.83 -9.17
N HIS A 82 -19.07 7.47 -8.64
CA HIS A 82 -20.21 7.97 -9.42
C HIS A 82 -20.43 9.44 -9.12
N ALA A 83 -21.01 10.16 -10.09
CA ALA A 83 -21.40 11.55 -9.90
C ALA A 83 -22.49 11.66 -8.81
N PRO A 84 -22.27 12.51 -7.78
CA PRO A 84 -23.21 12.67 -6.68
C PRO A 84 -24.44 13.51 -7.06
N THR A 85 -24.37 14.29 -8.11
CA THR A 85 -25.42 15.15 -8.65
C THR A 85 -25.24 15.33 -10.15
N SER A 86 -26.20 16.00 -10.82
CA SER A 86 -26.03 16.47 -12.19
C SER A 86 -25.23 17.77 -12.25
N GLY A 87 -24.47 17.95 -13.34
CA GLY A 87 -23.61 19.11 -13.51
C GLY A 87 -22.59 18.93 -14.62
N THR A 88 -21.53 19.75 -14.57
CA THR A 88 -20.43 19.71 -15.53
C THR A 88 -19.12 19.39 -14.84
N VAL A 89 -18.33 18.49 -15.40
CA VAL A 89 -16.97 18.23 -14.95
C VAL A 89 -16.11 19.45 -15.27
N SER A 90 -15.80 20.27 -14.26
CA SER A 90 -14.97 21.48 -14.44
C SER A 90 -13.49 21.16 -14.53
N ALA A 91 -13.01 20.19 -13.75
CA ALA A 91 -11.61 19.79 -13.77
C ALA A 91 -11.41 18.32 -13.33
N ILE A 92 -10.24 17.77 -13.68
CA ILE A 92 -9.69 16.55 -13.11
C ILE A 92 -8.29 16.91 -12.65
N ALA A 93 -8.12 17.05 -11.32
CA ALA A 93 -6.90 17.60 -10.73
C ALA A 93 -6.63 17.01 -9.34
N PRO A 94 -5.39 17.09 -8.84
CA PRO A 94 -5.08 16.79 -7.45
C PRO A 94 -5.82 17.73 -6.52
N HIS A 95 -6.51 17.20 -5.50
CA HIS A 95 -7.18 17.94 -4.45
C HIS A 95 -6.92 17.31 -3.10
N SER A 96 -6.84 18.12 -2.04
CA SER A 96 -6.70 17.61 -0.68
C SER A 96 -7.88 16.71 -0.32
N THR A 97 -7.57 15.54 0.23
CA THR A 97 -8.57 14.52 0.57
C THR A 97 -8.72 14.35 2.07
N ALA A 98 -9.76 13.65 2.46
CA ALA A 98 -10.05 13.30 3.86
C ALA A 98 -9.08 12.21 4.36
N HIS A 99 -7.83 12.57 4.56
CA HIS A 99 -6.77 11.70 5.07
C HIS A 99 -5.88 12.45 6.07
N PRO A 100 -5.36 11.79 7.12
CA PRO A 100 -4.50 12.45 8.12
C PRO A 100 -3.26 13.15 7.55
N SER A 101 -2.74 12.65 6.40
CA SER A 101 -1.55 13.24 5.74
C SER A 101 -1.85 14.54 4.99
N ALA A 102 -3.11 14.89 4.77
CA ALA A 102 -3.54 16.02 3.94
C ALA A 102 -2.96 16.05 2.51
N LEU A 103 -2.41 14.93 2.04
CA LEU A 103 -1.86 14.84 0.69
C LEU A 103 -2.97 14.92 -0.34
N ALA A 104 -2.67 15.58 -1.45
CA ALA A 104 -3.60 15.71 -2.55
C ALA A 104 -3.67 14.40 -3.36
N GLU A 105 -4.90 13.97 -3.72
CA GLU A 105 -5.17 12.83 -4.58
C GLU A 105 -5.96 13.28 -5.82
N MET A 106 -5.83 12.54 -6.93
CA MET A 106 -6.56 12.83 -8.16
C MET A 106 -8.06 12.77 -7.91
N SER A 107 -8.75 13.84 -8.27
CA SER A 107 -10.18 14.03 -8.03
C SER A 107 -10.87 14.56 -9.27
N VAL A 108 -12.14 14.17 -9.47
CA VAL A 108 -13.05 14.79 -10.44
C VAL A 108 -13.77 15.93 -9.73
N ILE A 109 -13.74 17.12 -10.30
CA ILE A 109 -14.42 18.30 -9.78
C ILE A 109 -15.65 18.53 -10.64
N ILE A 110 -16.84 18.62 -10.03
CA ILE A 110 -18.12 18.81 -10.71
C ILE A 110 -18.77 20.09 -10.19
N ASP A 111 -19.07 21.01 -11.10
CA ASP A 111 -19.89 22.16 -10.83
C ASP A 111 -21.35 21.76 -11.01
N ALA A 112 -22.14 21.83 -9.91
CA ALA A 112 -23.52 21.40 -9.89
C ALA A 112 -24.42 22.34 -10.72
N ASP A 113 -25.39 21.77 -11.46
CA ASP A 113 -26.40 22.56 -12.20
C ASP A 113 -27.61 22.90 -11.32
N GLY A 114 -27.72 22.37 -10.12
CA GLY A 114 -28.82 22.58 -9.19
C GLY A 114 -30.06 21.74 -9.49
N GLU A 115 -30.10 20.97 -10.59
CA GLU A 115 -31.29 20.20 -11.01
C GLU A 115 -31.32 18.78 -10.42
N ASP A 116 -30.19 18.26 -9.96
CA ASP A 116 -30.00 16.92 -9.34
C ASP A 116 -30.63 15.77 -10.15
N ARG A 117 -30.50 15.84 -11.48
CA ARG A 117 -31.08 14.87 -12.41
C ARG A 117 -30.36 13.54 -12.35
N TRP A 118 -31.12 12.46 -12.15
CA TRP A 118 -30.62 11.10 -12.17
C TRP A 118 -30.41 10.56 -13.59
N ILE A 119 -29.48 9.58 -13.70
CA ILE A 119 -29.50 8.63 -14.82
C ILE A 119 -30.81 7.83 -14.80
N GLU A 120 -31.12 7.16 -15.89
CA GLU A 120 -32.17 6.13 -15.90
C GLU A 120 -31.83 5.04 -14.90
N ARG A 121 -32.77 4.76 -13.97
CA ARG A 121 -32.58 3.80 -12.90
C ARG A 121 -33.19 2.47 -13.28
N ASP A 122 -32.35 1.47 -13.48
CA ASP A 122 -32.72 0.08 -13.76
C ASP A 122 -32.69 -0.76 -12.47
N GLY A 123 -33.77 -0.73 -11.71
CA GLY A 123 -33.92 -1.49 -10.47
C GLY A 123 -34.34 -2.95 -10.70
N TRP A 124 -33.79 -3.89 -9.94
CA TRP A 124 -34.10 -5.31 -10.00
C TRP A 124 -34.97 -5.73 -8.81
N SER A 125 -36.29 -5.45 -8.87
CA SER A 125 -37.24 -5.89 -7.85
C SER A 125 -37.37 -7.43 -7.82
N ASP A 126 -37.06 -8.08 -8.95
CA ASP A 126 -37.03 -9.55 -9.16
C ASP A 126 -35.66 -10.18 -8.90
N TYR A 127 -34.84 -9.56 -8.07
CA TYR A 127 -33.45 -10.00 -7.79
C TYR A 127 -33.31 -11.48 -7.41
N ALA A 128 -34.38 -12.11 -6.92
CA ALA A 128 -34.40 -13.54 -6.60
C ALA A 128 -34.20 -14.44 -7.84
N ASN A 129 -34.48 -13.92 -9.05
CA ASN A 129 -34.28 -14.61 -10.32
C ASN A 129 -32.90 -14.34 -10.94
N LYS A 130 -32.08 -13.50 -10.31
CA LYS A 130 -30.72 -13.18 -10.75
C LYS A 130 -29.71 -14.13 -10.15
N THR A 131 -28.67 -14.43 -10.92
CA THR A 131 -27.56 -15.24 -10.43
C THR A 131 -26.76 -14.52 -9.35
N ARG A 132 -26.04 -15.27 -8.53
CA ARG A 132 -25.11 -14.74 -7.53
C ARG A 132 -24.09 -13.77 -8.15
N GLU A 133 -23.52 -14.14 -9.28
CA GLU A 133 -22.51 -13.39 -10.00
C GLU A 133 -23.06 -12.07 -10.53
N GLU A 134 -24.24 -12.05 -11.10
CA GLU A 134 -24.92 -10.83 -11.55
C GLU A 134 -25.15 -9.85 -10.40
N LEU A 135 -25.64 -10.36 -9.25
CA LEU A 135 -25.87 -9.53 -8.07
C LEU A 135 -24.58 -8.96 -7.50
N ILE A 136 -23.52 -9.78 -7.41
CA ILE A 136 -22.20 -9.33 -6.95
C ILE A 136 -21.61 -8.29 -7.90
N GLU A 137 -21.72 -8.49 -9.21
CA GLU A 137 -21.25 -7.55 -10.21
C GLU A 137 -22.03 -6.24 -10.15
N ARG A 138 -23.36 -6.30 -10.01
CA ARG A 138 -24.22 -5.14 -9.81
C ARG A 138 -23.78 -4.31 -8.60
N ILE A 139 -23.60 -4.94 -7.44
CA ILE A 139 -23.13 -4.31 -6.21
C ILE A 139 -21.76 -3.63 -6.43
N HIS A 140 -20.88 -4.29 -7.19
CA HIS A 140 -19.55 -3.76 -7.52
C HIS A 140 -19.64 -2.55 -8.44
N GLN A 141 -20.36 -2.65 -9.57
CA GLN A 141 -20.51 -1.58 -10.56
C GLN A 141 -21.22 -0.34 -9.98
N PHE A 142 -22.07 -0.52 -8.98
CA PHE A 142 -22.74 0.54 -8.25
C PHE A 142 -21.90 1.16 -7.14
N GLY A 143 -20.63 0.78 -7.04
CA GLY A 143 -19.64 1.40 -6.18
C GLY A 143 -19.84 1.15 -4.69
N VAL A 144 -20.52 0.08 -4.29
CA VAL A 144 -20.82 -0.21 -2.89
C VAL A 144 -19.56 -0.68 -2.16
N ALA A 145 -19.06 0.16 -1.25
CA ALA A 145 -17.99 -0.13 -0.31
C ALA A 145 -18.56 -0.58 1.05
N GLY A 146 -17.73 -1.17 1.89
CA GLY A 146 -18.06 -1.38 3.30
C GLY A 146 -18.13 -0.04 4.04
N LEU A 147 -19.30 0.36 4.52
CA LEU A 147 -19.55 1.69 5.09
C LEU A 147 -19.27 1.79 6.60
N GLY A 148 -19.04 0.68 7.28
CA GLY A 148 -18.76 0.64 8.72
C GLY A 148 -17.27 0.62 9.09
N GLY A 149 -16.36 1.08 8.22
CA GLY A 149 -14.93 1.05 8.54
C GLY A 149 -14.02 1.29 7.34
N ALA A 150 -13.13 0.37 7.06
CA ALA A 150 -12.01 0.52 6.13
C ALA A 150 -12.38 0.63 4.62
N GLY A 151 -13.65 0.67 4.25
CA GLY A 151 -14.06 0.88 2.85
C GLY A 151 -13.67 -0.26 1.91
N PHE A 152 -13.69 -1.52 2.35
CA PHE A 152 -13.37 -2.65 1.47
C PHE A 152 -14.50 -2.87 0.44
N PRO A 153 -14.19 -3.10 -0.88
CA PRO A 153 -15.20 -3.33 -1.90
C PRO A 153 -16.13 -4.49 -1.55
N THR A 154 -17.44 -4.21 -1.41
CA THR A 154 -18.44 -5.20 -0.99
C THR A 154 -18.55 -6.36 -1.97
N GLY A 155 -18.58 -6.10 -3.28
CA GLY A 155 -18.58 -7.15 -4.30
C GLY A 155 -17.39 -8.10 -4.21
N SER A 156 -16.17 -7.57 -3.97
CA SER A 156 -14.98 -8.40 -3.77
C SER A 156 -15.05 -9.24 -2.50
N LYS A 157 -15.64 -8.70 -1.42
CA LYS A 157 -15.84 -9.42 -0.17
C LYS A 157 -16.83 -10.58 -0.32
N LEU A 158 -17.94 -10.36 -1.04
CA LEU A 158 -18.95 -11.38 -1.33
C LEU A 158 -18.39 -12.50 -2.24
N ARG A 159 -17.62 -12.13 -3.27
CA ARG A 159 -16.95 -13.09 -4.18
C ARG A 159 -15.94 -13.96 -3.44
N GLY A 160 -15.16 -13.36 -2.52
CA GLY A 160 -14.17 -14.09 -1.73
C GLY A 160 -14.74 -15.01 -0.66
N GLY A 161 -16.00 -14.82 -0.23
CA GLY A 161 -16.67 -15.66 0.75
C GLY A 161 -16.99 -17.07 0.21
N GLY A 162 -17.28 -17.19 -1.08
CA GLY A 162 -17.64 -18.46 -1.71
C GLY A 162 -18.75 -19.21 -0.97
N ASP A 163 -18.80 -20.52 -1.12
CA ASP A 163 -19.78 -21.43 -0.48
C ASP A 163 -19.40 -21.81 0.97
N LYS A 164 -18.36 -21.13 1.52
CA LYS A 164 -17.82 -21.43 2.85
C LYS A 164 -18.51 -20.67 3.98
N ILE A 165 -19.37 -19.69 3.65
CA ILE A 165 -19.98 -18.83 4.66
C ILE A 165 -21.20 -19.50 5.27
N GLU A 166 -21.07 -19.87 6.54
CA GLU A 166 -22.16 -20.45 7.33
C GLU A 166 -22.98 -19.38 8.05
N THR A 167 -22.34 -18.28 8.46
CA THR A 167 -22.98 -17.22 9.24
C THR A 167 -22.73 -15.86 8.58
N LEU A 168 -23.82 -15.14 8.29
CA LEU A 168 -23.79 -13.73 7.93
C LEU A 168 -24.06 -12.91 9.18
N ILE A 169 -23.12 -12.03 9.54
CA ILE A 169 -23.29 -11.07 10.64
C ILE A 169 -23.55 -9.69 10.05
N ILE A 170 -24.59 -9.03 10.54
CA ILE A 170 -24.85 -7.62 10.28
C ILE A 170 -24.44 -6.84 11.51
N ASN A 171 -23.42 -6.01 11.34
CA ASN A 171 -22.89 -5.15 12.37
C ASN A 171 -23.75 -3.88 12.49
N ALA A 172 -24.50 -3.83 13.57
CA ALA A 172 -25.34 -2.72 14.00
C ALA A 172 -24.87 -2.13 15.37
N ALA A 173 -23.65 -2.47 15.80
CA ALA A 173 -23.13 -2.08 17.10
C ALA A 173 -22.91 -0.56 17.20
N GLU A 174 -22.14 0.04 16.26
CA GLU A 174 -21.79 1.48 16.26
C GLU A 174 -21.27 1.95 17.64
N CYS A 175 -20.20 1.26 18.10
CA CYS A 175 -19.68 1.43 19.47
C CYS A 175 -18.81 2.69 19.67
N GLU A 176 -18.40 3.38 18.60
CA GLU A 176 -17.59 4.60 18.69
C GLU A 176 -18.42 5.72 19.32
N PRO A 177 -17.89 6.47 20.32
CA PRO A 177 -18.59 7.61 20.90
C PRO A 177 -18.98 8.67 19.86
N TYR A 178 -20.01 9.44 20.15
CA TYR A 178 -20.59 10.50 19.32
C TYR A 178 -21.29 10.04 18.03
N ILE A 179 -20.88 8.93 17.42
CA ILE A 179 -21.41 8.49 16.12
C ILE A 179 -22.80 7.86 16.29
N THR A 180 -23.76 8.32 15.50
CA THR A 180 -25.16 7.86 15.51
C THR A 180 -25.74 7.67 14.11
N ALA A 181 -24.88 7.62 13.07
CA ALA A 181 -25.28 7.48 11.68
C ALA A 181 -26.02 6.16 11.41
N ASP A 182 -25.51 5.04 11.94
CA ASP A 182 -26.13 3.72 11.81
C ASP A 182 -27.35 3.58 12.73
N ASP A 183 -27.29 4.13 13.96
CA ASP A 183 -28.43 4.19 14.88
C ASP A 183 -29.61 4.90 14.23
N ARG A 184 -29.39 6.09 13.69
CA ARG A 184 -30.46 6.85 13.05
C ARG A 184 -30.95 6.20 11.76
N LEU A 185 -30.04 5.63 10.98
CA LEU A 185 -30.42 4.89 9.77
C LEU A 185 -31.33 3.68 10.09
N MET A 186 -31.05 2.96 11.18
CA MET A 186 -31.90 1.86 11.63
C MET A 186 -33.27 2.33 12.12
N GLN A 187 -33.35 3.52 12.76
CA GLN A 187 -34.61 4.07 13.18
C GLN A 187 -35.51 4.47 11.99
N ASP A 188 -34.94 5.14 10.98
CA ASP A 188 -35.71 5.73 9.88
C ASP A 188 -35.88 4.80 8.68
N CYS A 189 -34.96 3.82 8.49
CA CYS A 189 -34.86 3.01 7.28
C CYS A 189 -34.79 1.48 7.57
N ALA A 190 -35.34 1.00 8.69
CA ALA A 190 -35.28 -0.42 9.08
C ALA A 190 -35.72 -1.38 7.98
N ALA A 191 -36.84 -1.11 7.29
CA ALA A 191 -37.37 -1.99 6.24
C ALA A 191 -36.39 -2.10 5.05
N GLN A 192 -35.75 -0.99 4.65
CA GLN A 192 -34.78 -0.97 3.58
C GLN A 192 -33.50 -1.72 3.93
N ILE A 193 -33.06 -1.64 5.19
CA ILE A 193 -31.92 -2.40 5.71
C ILE A 193 -32.22 -3.91 5.65
N ILE A 194 -33.39 -4.33 6.13
CA ILE A 194 -33.81 -5.74 6.08
C ILE A 194 -33.91 -6.26 4.63
N ALA A 195 -34.41 -5.45 3.70
CA ALA A 195 -34.40 -5.80 2.28
C ALA A 195 -32.98 -6.03 1.74
N GLY A 196 -32.03 -5.18 2.10
CA GLY A 196 -30.61 -5.36 1.75
C GLY A 196 -29.98 -6.60 2.41
N ILE A 197 -30.34 -6.92 3.65
CA ILE A 197 -29.89 -8.14 4.33
C ILE A 197 -30.43 -9.39 3.61
N ARG A 198 -31.67 -9.36 3.13
CA ARG A 198 -32.25 -10.48 2.34
C ARG A 198 -31.49 -10.69 1.04
N ILE A 199 -31.07 -9.61 0.34
CA ILE A 199 -30.24 -9.72 -0.87
C ILE A 199 -28.89 -10.37 -0.52
N LEU A 200 -28.22 -9.90 0.53
CA LEU A 200 -26.95 -10.47 1.00
C LEU A 200 -27.09 -11.95 1.39
N ALA A 201 -28.18 -12.31 2.06
CA ALA A 201 -28.50 -13.70 2.41
C ALA A 201 -28.78 -14.56 1.16
N HIS A 202 -29.48 -14.01 0.16
CA HIS A 202 -29.70 -14.69 -1.11
C HIS A 202 -28.39 -14.96 -1.86
N ILE A 203 -27.45 -14.02 -1.87
CA ILE A 203 -26.12 -14.18 -2.49
C ILE A 203 -25.28 -15.25 -1.78
N LEU A 204 -25.27 -15.26 -0.45
CA LEU A 204 -24.36 -16.07 0.36
C LEU A 204 -24.93 -17.41 0.78
N GLN A 205 -26.25 -17.57 0.80
CA GLN A 205 -26.98 -18.76 1.27
C GLN A 205 -26.49 -19.26 2.65
N PRO A 206 -26.33 -18.36 3.65
CA PRO A 206 -25.79 -18.74 4.95
C PRO A 206 -26.83 -19.56 5.73
N ARG A 207 -26.35 -20.42 6.64
CA ARG A 207 -27.24 -21.17 7.56
C ARG A 207 -27.90 -20.28 8.60
N GLN A 208 -27.23 -19.16 8.94
CA GLN A 208 -27.67 -18.23 9.98
C GLN A 208 -27.36 -16.79 9.60
N VAL A 209 -28.30 -15.88 9.86
CA VAL A 209 -28.14 -14.44 9.72
C VAL A 209 -28.35 -13.79 11.09
N LEU A 210 -27.34 -13.10 11.61
CA LEU A 210 -27.33 -12.46 12.91
C LEU A 210 -27.16 -10.94 12.78
N ILE A 211 -28.00 -10.16 13.45
CA ILE A 211 -27.82 -8.72 13.61
C ILE A 211 -27.34 -8.48 15.03
N GLY A 212 -26.15 -7.88 15.22
CA GLY A 212 -25.64 -7.48 16.54
C GLY A 212 -25.83 -5.99 16.74
N ILE A 213 -26.62 -5.60 17.72
CA ILE A 213 -26.93 -4.20 18.09
C ILE A 213 -26.68 -3.98 19.58
N GLU A 214 -26.07 -2.85 19.94
CA GLU A 214 -25.83 -2.51 21.35
C GLU A 214 -27.11 -2.07 22.07
N ASP A 215 -27.18 -2.35 23.37
CA ASP A 215 -28.33 -2.08 24.24
C ASP A 215 -28.60 -0.58 24.47
N ASN A 216 -27.64 0.28 24.16
CA ASN A 216 -27.77 1.74 24.19
C ASN A 216 -28.60 2.35 23.04
N LYS A 217 -29.22 1.54 22.18
CA LYS A 217 -30.02 1.96 21.00
C LYS A 217 -31.48 1.45 21.07
N PRO A 218 -32.25 1.78 22.11
CA PRO A 218 -33.56 1.18 22.34
C PRO A 218 -34.55 1.47 21.20
N GLN A 219 -34.53 2.66 20.60
CA GLN A 219 -35.40 3.01 19.46
C GLN A 219 -35.08 2.20 18.23
N ALA A 220 -33.80 2.11 17.83
CA ALA A 220 -33.37 1.29 16.70
C ALA A 220 -33.70 -0.20 16.92
N ILE A 221 -33.50 -0.72 18.13
CA ILE A 221 -33.87 -2.10 18.50
C ILE A 221 -35.38 -2.31 18.31
N SER A 222 -36.22 -1.38 18.74
CA SER A 222 -37.67 -1.44 18.59
C SER A 222 -38.08 -1.45 17.12
N MET A 223 -37.55 -0.51 16.31
CA MET A 223 -37.85 -0.39 14.88
C MET A 223 -37.40 -1.62 14.09
N MET A 224 -36.19 -2.11 14.36
CA MET A 224 -35.66 -3.31 13.69
C MET A 224 -36.48 -4.55 14.06
N ARG A 225 -36.86 -4.72 15.34
CA ARG A 225 -37.72 -5.84 15.78
C ARG A 225 -39.10 -5.81 15.13
N ALA A 226 -39.70 -4.62 14.99
CA ALA A 226 -41.02 -4.46 14.35
C ALA A 226 -41.00 -4.98 12.89
N VAL A 227 -39.96 -4.64 12.12
CA VAL A 227 -39.81 -5.11 10.73
C VAL A 227 -39.41 -6.59 10.66
N LEU A 228 -38.69 -7.11 11.64
CA LEU A 228 -38.29 -8.51 11.71
C LEU A 228 -39.41 -9.45 12.14
N ALA A 229 -40.51 -8.98 12.68
CA ALA A 229 -41.64 -9.84 13.09
C ALA A 229 -42.14 -10.69 11.92
N ASP A 230 -42.10 -10.17 10.66
CA ASP A 230 -42.48 -10.85 9.44
C ASP A 230 -41.30 -11.45 8.66
N ALA A 231 -40.08 -11.41 9.22
CA ALA A 231 -38.84 -11.84 8.54
C ALA A 231 -38.26 -13.12 9.17
N HIS A 232 -38.63 -14.28 8.65
CA HIS A 232 -38.05 -15.53 9.09
C HIS A 232 -36.57 -15.69 8.72
N GLY A 233 -35.77 -16.29 9.61
CA GLY A 233 -34.38 -16.64 9.33
C GLY A 233 -33.33 -15.55 9.64
N ILE A 234 -33.76 -14.39 10.16
CA ILE A 234 -32.86 -13.31 10.61
C ILE A 234 -33.06 -13.12 12.12
N GLU A 235 -31.99 -13.22 12.89
CA GLU A 235 -32.03 -13.07 14.36
C GLU A 235 -31.38 -11.73 14.77
N LEU A 236 -32.08 -10.93 15.56
CA LEU A 236 -31.52 -9.73 16.18
C LEU A 236 -31.07 -10.06 17.61
N ARG A 237 -29.80 -9.86 17.89
CA ARG A 237 -29.20 -10.03 19.21
C ARG A 237 -28.75 -8.70 19.78
N VAL A 238 -29.29 -8.36 20.95
CA VAL A 238 -28.87 -7.20 21.71
C VAL A 238 -27.62 -7.57 22.50
N ILE A 239 -26.56 -6.78 22.35
CA ILE A 239 -25.27 -6.99 23.00
C ILE A 239 -25.00 -5.87 23.98
N PRO A 240 -24.23 -6.11 25.06
CA PRO A 240 -23.84 -5.04 25.99
C PRO A 240 -23.00 -3.97 25.28
N THR A 241 -23.23 -2.70 25.66
CA THR A 241 -22.39 -1.59 25.23
C THR A 241 -21.01 -1.71 25.85
N LYS A 242 -20.01 -2.00 25.04
CA LYS A 242 -18.60 -2.13 25.42
C LYS A 242 -17.72 -1.82 24.22
N TYR A 243 -16.89 -0.80 24.29
CA TYR A 243 -16.02 -0.46 23.17
C TYR A 243 -14.77 -1.38 23.10
N PRO A 244 -14.35 -1.95 21.95
CA PRO A 244 -14.92 -1.83 20.62
C PRO A 244 -15.73 -3.08 20.19
N SER A 245 -16.93 -3.29 20.70
CA SER A 245 -17.83 -4.41 20.34
C SER A 245 -18.08 -4.51 18.84
N GLY A 246 -18.10 -3.35 18.13
CA GLY A 246 -18.26 -3.27 16.66
C GLY A 246 -17.05 -3.72 15.87
N GLY A 247 -15.92 -4.03 16.50
CA GLY A 247 -14.77 -4.62 15.85
C GLY A 247 -15.12 -5.99 15.21
N ALA A 248 -14.64 -6.26 14.00
CA ALA A 248 -15.06 -7.45 13.26
C ALA A 248 -14.76 -8.77 14.00
N LYS A 249 -13.58 -8.89 14.63
CA LYS A 249 -13.20 -10.07 15.42
C LYS A 249 -14.00 -10.15 16.73
N GLN A 250 -14.19 -9.01 17.40
CA GLN A 250 -14.94 -8.91 18.65
C GLN A 250 -16.41 -9.26 18.47
N LEU A 251 -17.11 -8.64 17.50
CA LEU A 251 -18.51 -8.94 17.24
C LEU A 251 -18.74 -10.37 16.77
N THR A 252 -17.80 -10.94 16.00
CA THR A 252 -17.83 -12.37 15.63
C THR A 252 -17.80 -13.24 16.90
N GLN A 253 -16.91 -12.94 17.85
CA GLN A 253 -16.84 -13.66 19.12
C GLN A 253 -18.10 -13.46 19.96
N ILE A 254 -18.60 -12.24 20.10
CA ILE A 254 -19.80 -11.92 20.87
C ILE A 254 -21.02 -12.70 20.36
N LEU A 255 -21.20 -12.77 19.05
CA LEU A 255 -22.40 -13.38 18.47
C LEU A 255 -22.30 -14.88 18.25
N THR A 256 -21.10 -15.42 18.03
CA THR A 256 -20.91 -16.83 17.66
C THR A 256 -20.12 -17.65 18.68
N GLY A 257 -19.39 -17.01 19.60
CA GLY A 257 -18.42 -17.64 20.49
C GLY A 257 -17.15 -18.13 19.80
N LYS A 258 -17.01 -17.93 18.47
CA LYS A 258 -15.84 -18.33 17.69
C LYS A 258 -14.83 -17.21 17.68
N GLN A 259 -13.57 -17.51 17.94
CA GLN A 259 -12.45 -16.56 17.83
C GLN A 259 -11.80 -16.68 16.46
N VAL A 260 -11.49 -15.52 15.86
CA VAL A 260 -10.72 -15.45 14.62
C VAL A 260 -9.23 -15.60 14.95
N PRO A 261 -8.50 -16.56 14.35
CA PRO A 261 -7.09 -16.76 14.62
C PRO A 261 -6.22 -15.55 14.32
N HIS A 262 -5.02 -15.47 14.92
CA HIS A 262 -4.00 -14.46 14.57
C HIS A 262 -3.69 -14.50 13.07
N GLY A 263 -3.64 -13.32 12.45
CA GLY A 263 -3.42 -13.19 11.00
C GLY A 263 -4.59 -13.68 10.12
N GLY A 264 -5.60 -14.34 10.70
CA GLY A 264 -6.77 -14.88 10.02
C GLY A 264 -7.88 -13.85 9.79
N ARG A 265 -8.87 -14.24 9.00
CA ARG A 265 -10.09 -13.47 8.68
C ARG A 265 -11.31 -14.18 9.19
N SER A 266 -12.41 -13.47 9.44
CA SER A 266 -13.69 -14.07 9.81
C SER A 266 -14.20 -15.08 8.77
N SER A 267 -13.91 -14.86 7.48
CA SER A 267 -14.24 -15.81 6.40
C SER A 267 -13.57 -17.17 6.54
N ASP A 268 -12.40 -17.22 7.18
CA ASP A 268 -11.64 -18.48 7.34
C ASP A 268 -12.32 -19.43 8.35
N ILE A 269 -13.20 -18.87 9.21
CA ILE A 269 -14.03 -19.60 10.17
C ILE A 269 -15.52 -19.67 9.76
N GLY A 270 -15.81 -19.40 8.49
CA GLY A 270 -17.17 -19.46 7.93
C GLY A 270 -18.08 -18.29 8.28
N VAL A 271 -17.53 -17.13 8.68
CA VAL A 271 -18.29 -15.93 9.06
C VAL A 271 -17.99 -14.78 8.10
N LEU A 272 -19.04 -14.14 7.57
CA LEU A 272 -18.93 -12.92 6.81
C LEU A 272 -19.72 -11.82 7.51
N MET A 273 -19.11 -10.64 7.67
CA MET A 273 -19.73 -9.50 8.34
C MET A 273 -19.97 -8.36 7.36
N GLN A 274 -21.14 -7.71 7.45
CA GLN A 274 -21.47 -6.47 6.75
C GLN A 274 -22.07 -5.47 7.74
N ASN A 275 -21.89 -4.18 7.49
CA ASN A 275 -22.48 -3.11 8.29
C ASN A 275 -23.91 -2.80 7.81
N VAL A 276 -24.77 -2.24 8.67
CA VAL A 276 -26.16 -1.88 8.34
C VAL A 276 -26.25 -0.87 7.19
N GLY A 277 -25.38 0.16 7.17
CA GLY A 277 -25.33 1.12 6.08
C GLY A 277 -24.92 0.46 4.75
N THR A 278 -24.05 -0.55 4.79
CA THR A 278 -23.72 -1.35 3.61
C THR A 278 -24.91 -2.15 3.12
N ALA A 279 -25.68 -2.78 4.02
CA ALA A 279 -26.90 -3.50 3.66
C ALA A 279 -27.94 -2.57 3.02
N TYR A 280 -28.11 -1.38 3.57
CA TYR A 280 -28.96 -0.32 2.98
C TYR A 280 -28.49 0.05 1.56
N ALA A 281 -27.18 0.27 1.37
CA ALA A 281 -26.61 0.60 0.06
C ALA A 281 -26.77 -0.55 -0.95
N VAL A 282 -26.68 -1.81 -0.52
CA VAL A 282 -26.95 -2.98 -1.37
C VAL A 282 -28.41 -2.99 -1.84
N LYS A 283 -29.38 -2.67 -0.98
CA LYS A 283 -30.79 -2.54 -1.38
C LYS A 283 -30.97 -1.47 -2.44
N ARG A 284 -30.36 -0.29 -2.24
CA ARG A 284 -30.44 0.79 -3.24
C ARG A 284 -29.80 0.39 -4.56
N ALA A 285 -28.64 -0.25 -4.53
CA ALA A 285 -27.95 -0.69 -5.74
C ALA A 285 -28.74 -1.74 -6.54
N VAL A 286 -29.35 -2.69 -5.86
CA VAL A 286 -30.02 -3.82 -6.52
C VAL A 286 -31.47 -3.49 -6.83
N ILE A 287 -32.28 -3.12 -5.84
CA ILE A 287 -33.73 -2.92 -6.00
C ILE A 287 -34.04 -1.56 -6.66
N ASP A 288 -33.38 -0.47 -6.23
CA ASP A 288 -33.70 0.87 -6.70
C ASP A 288 -32.91 1.27 -7.95
N GLY A 289 -31.84 0.55 -8.30
CA GLY A 289 -30.97 0.91 -9.40
C GLY A 289 -30.15 2.19 -9.13
N GLU A 290 -29.81 2.45 -7.87
CA GLU A 290 -29.13 3.67 -7.43
C GLU A 290 -27.69 3.37 -6.98
N PRO A 291 -26.68 3.87 -7.70
CA PRO A 291 -25.29 3.79 -7.26
C PRO A 291 -25.05 4.54 -5.94
N LEU A 292 -23.97 4.18 -5.25
CA LEU A 292 -23.58 4.83 -4.00
C LEU A 292 -23.10 6.26 -4.27
N THR A 293 -24.01 7.23 -4.15
CA THR A 293 -23.78 8.68 -4.35
C THR A 293 -23.89 9.48 -3.06
N GLU A 294 -24.42 8.89 -2.00
CA GLU A 294 -24.62 9.54 -0.70
C GLU A 294 -24.58 8.53 0.43
N ARG A 295 -24.38 9.00 1.64
CA ARG A 295 -24.46 8.22 2.86
C ARG A 295 -24.93 9.05 4.03
N VAL A 296 -25.34 8.40 5.13
CA VAL A 296 -25.63 9.10 6.38
C VAL A 296 -24.31 9.47 7.07
N VAL A 297 -24.24 10.72 7.55
CA VAL A 297 -23.11 11.28 8.30
C VAL A 297 -23.64 11.97 9.56
N THR A 298 -23.04 11.67 10.69
CA THR A 298 -23.30 12.36 11.96
C THR A 298 -22.57 13.70 11.99
N LEU A 299 -23.27 14.77 12.34
CA LEU A 299 -22.72 16.10 12.62
C LEU A 299 -22.94 16.38 14.10
N THR A 300 -21.87 16.54 14.89
CA THR A 300 -21.96 16.56 16.35
C THR A 300 -20.79 17.32 16.99
N GLY A 301 -20.85 17.46 18.31
CA GLY A 301 -19.92 18.24 19.12
C GLY A 301 -20.55 19.58 19.54
N GLU A 302 -20.09 20.13 20.63
CA GLU A 302 -20.66 21.37 21.21
C GLU A 302 -20.40 22.62 20.37
N ALA A 303 -19.45 22.57 19.41
CA ALA A 303 -19.24 23.67 18.45
C ALA A 303 -20.29 23.69 17.33
N VAL A 304 -21.28 22.78 17.33
CA VAL A 304 -22.35 22.66 16.34
C VAL A 304 -23.68 22.98 16.99
N THR A 305 -24.40 23.97 16.47
CA THR A 305 -25.68 24.41 17.08
C THR A 305 -26.88 23.53 16.70
N ARG A 306 -26.79 22.78 15.60
CA ARG A 306 -27.82 21.86 15.10
C ARG A 306 -27.24 20.48 14.85
N PRO A 307 -26.81 19.76 15.89
CA PRO A 307 -26.30 18.41 15.74
C PRO A 307 -27.40 17.47 15.22
N GLY A 308 -26.99 16.37 14.57
CA GLY A 308 -27.92 15.39 14.02
C GLY A 308 -27.28 14.59 12.89
N ASN A 309 -28.11 13.80 12.21
CA ASN A 309 -27.66 12.94 11.12
C ASN A 309 -28.22 13.42 9.78
N VAL A 310 -27.39 13.45 8.77
CA VAL A 310 -27.73 14.00 7.46
C VAL A 310 -27.42 13.06 6.33
N TRP A 311 -28.19 13.12 5.25
CA TRP A 311 -27.81 12.55 3.96
C TRP A 311 -26.77 13.44 3.30
N ALA A 312 -25.50 13.03 3.35
CA ALA A 312 -24.40 13.75 2.74
C ALA A 312 -24.04 13.11 1.38
N ARG A 313 -24.04 13.93 0.33
CA ARG A 313 -23.54 13.53 -1.00
C ARG A 313 -22.04 13.30 -0.93
N LEU A 314 -21.55 12.25 -1.61
CA LEU A 314 -20.13 12.01 -1.73
C LEU A 314 -19.48 13.16 -2.53
N GLY A 315 -18.36 13.65 -2.05
CA GLY A 315 -17.70 14.80 -2.66
C GLY A 315 -18.13 16.17 -2.13
N THR A 316 -19.14 16.24 -1.24
CA THR A 316 -19.51 17.50 -0.57
C THR A 316 -18.35 17.97 0.30
N PRO A 317 -17.90 19.24 0.21
CA PRO A 317 -16.93 19.79 1.13
C PRO A 317 -17.41 19.73 2.57
N VAL A 318 -16.55 19.33 3.53
CA VAL A 318 -16.87 19.25 4.96
C VAL A 318 -17.36 20.60 5.49
N ARG A 319 -16.76 21.70 5.02
CA ARG A 319 -17.19 23.07 5.35
C ARG A 319 -18.69 23.28 5.12
N HIS A 320 -19.22 22.85 3.98
CA HIS A 320 -20.64 23.00 3.65
C HIS A 320 -21.56 22.25 4.63
N LEU A 321 -21.17 21.06 5.06
CA LEU A 321 -21.92 20.28 6.04
C LEU A 321 -21.91 20.96 7.43
N LEU A 322 -20.77 21.48 7.85
CA LEU A 322 -20.63 22.16 9.11
C LEU A 322 -21.37 23.49 9.15
N GLU A 323 -21.36 24.25 8.06
CA GLU A 323 -22.15 25.48 7.91
C GLU A 323 -23.65 25.20 8.02
N ASP A 324 -24.14 24.15 7.32
CA ASP A 324 -25.54 23.71 7.47
C ASP A 324 -25.87 23.33 8.91
N ALA A 325 -24.95 22.71 9.64
CA ALA A 325 -25.15 22.33 11.03
C ALA A 325 -25.01 23.51 12.01
N GLY A 326 -24.69 24.72 11.54
CA GLY A 326 -24.51 25.90 12.37
C GLY A 326 -23.22 25.84 13.18
N PHE A 327 -22.10 25.52 12.52
CA PHE A 327 -20.79 25.46 13.12
C PHE A 327 -20.31 26.83 13.61
N CYS A 328 -19.95 26.91 14.88
CA CYS A 328 -19.45 28.11 15.54
C CYS A 328 -18.03 27.84 16.06
N PRO A 329 -16.99 28.07 15.24
CA PRO A 329 -15.63 27.75 15.63
C PRO A 329 -15.12 28.68 16.72
N SER A 330 -14.44 28.10 17.70
CA SER A 330 -13.62 28.80 18.69
C SER A 330 -12.19 29.02 18.16
N ALA A 331 -11.36 29.76 18.92
CA ALA A 331 -9.93 29.79 18.66
C ALA A 331 -9.36 28.37 18.77
N GLU A 332 -8.48 28.01 17.82
CA GLU A 332 -7.87 26.65 17.76
C GLU A 332 -8.87 25.50 17.58
N GLN A 333 -10.03 25.79 16.97
CA GLN A 333 -11.08 24.80 16.75
C GLN A 333 -10.59 23.60 15.97
N MET A 334 -10.74 22.42 16.56
CA MET A 334 -10.46 21.13 15.93
C MET A 334 -11.74 20.57 15.29
N VAL A 335 -11.62 19.95 14.14
CA VAL A 335 -12.67 19.12 13.53
C VAL A 335 -12.12 17.74 13.26
N ILE A 336 -12.80 16.71 13.74
CA ILE A 336 -12.41 15.32 13.65
C ILE A 336 -13.33 14.61 12.65
N MET A 337 -12.76 13.92 11.67
CA MET A 337 -13.51 12.99 10.83
C MET A 337 -13.49 11.61 11.47
N GLY A 338 -14.69 11.11 11.82
CA GLY A 338 -14.87 9.91 12.63
C GLY A 338 -15.14 10.27 14.10
N GLY A 339 -14.93 9.30 14.99
CA GLY A 339 -15.07 9.51 16.44
C GLY A 339 -13.75 9.85 17.14
N PRO A 340 -13.78 10.06 18.45
CA PRO A 340 -12.61 10.50 19.21
C PRO A 340 -11.54 9.43 19.36
N LEU A 341 -11.88 8.13 19.21
CA LEU A 341 -10.94 7.03 19.42
C LEU A 341 -10.28 6.54 18.12
N MET A 342 -11.04 6.45 17.02
CA MET A 342 -10.53 5.96 15.72
C MET A 342 -10.40 7.04 14.67
N GLY A 343 -11.01 8.20 14.83
CA GLY A 343 -10.98 9.31 13.90
C GLY A 343 -9.61 9.99 13.78
N PHE A 344 -9.59 11.08 13.03
CA PHE A 344 -8.42 11.93 12.87
C PHE A 344 -8.83 13.38 12.65
N THR A 345 -7.99 14.31 13.10
CA THR A 345 -8.20 15.75 12.92
C THR A 345 -8.01 16.13 11.45
N LEU A 346 -8.97 16.89 10.92
CA LEU A 346 -8.88 17.43 9.56
C LEU A 346 -7.97 18.66 9.54
N PRO A 347 -6.99 18.72 8.64
CA PRO A 347 -6.14 19.90 8.48
C PRO A 347 -6.86 21.05 7.77
N TRP A 348 -7.87 20.73 6.95
CA TRP A 348 -8.66 21.68 6.15
C TRP A 348 -10.11 21.24 6.09
N LEU A 349 -11.03 22.20 6.06
CA LEU A 349 -12.48 21.92 5.97
C LEU A 349 -12.97 21.78 4.52
N ASP A 350 -12.15 22.10 3.53
CA ASP A 350 -12.52 21.96 2.11
C ASP A 350 -12.24 20.54 1.57
N VAL A 351 -11.89 19.59 2.44
CA VAL A 351 -11.79 18.18 2.08
C VAL A 351 -13.20 17.60 1.84
N PRO A 352 -13.33 16.68 0.86
CA PRO A 352 -14.63 16.10 0.53
C PRO A 352 -15.08 15.00 1.48
N VAL A 353 -16.39 14.86 1.64
CA VAL A 353 -17.01 13.64 2.18
C VAL A 353 -16.73 12.47 1.24
N VAL A 354 -16.26 11.36 1.79
CA VAL A 354 -15.96 10.13 1.06
C VAL A 354 -16.80 8.95 1.57
N LYS A 355 -16.76 7.82 0.88
CA LYS A 355 -17.56 6.63 1.23
C LYS A 355 -17.40 6.16 2.69
N ILE A 356 -16.26 6.42 3.31
CA ILE A 356 -15.97 6.02 4.70
C ILE A 356 -16.28 7.11 5.75
N THR A 357 -16.63 8.32 5.36
CA THR A 357 -16.96 9.41 6.27
C THR A 357 -18.29 9.12 6.96
N ASN A 358 -18.29 8.80 8.25
CA ASN A 358 -19.49 8.49 9.04
C ASN A 358 -19.84 9.55 10.06
N CYS A 359 -18.89 10.42 10.44
CA CYS A 359 -19.07 11.46 11.43
C CYS A 359 -18.13 12.64 11.18
N LEU A 360 -18.61 13.83 11.47
CA LEU A 360 -17.84 15.06 11.62
C LEU A 360 -18.08 15.57 13.05
N LEU A 361 -17.08 15.44 13.88
CA LEU A 361 -17.09 15.87 15.26
C LEU A 361 -16.35 17.19 15.39
N ALA A 362 -17.07 18.22 15.79
CA ALA A 362 -16.54 19.55 16.12
C ALA A 362 -16.68 19.79 17.62
N PRO A 363 -15.77 19.27 18.45
CA PRO A 363 -15.86 19.35 19.90
C PRO A 363 -15.50 20.75 20.39
N SER A 364 -16.08 21.16 21.53
CA SER A 364 -15.62 22.33 22.26
C SER A 364 -14.29 22.05 23.01
N ALA A 365 -13.66 23.09 23.51
CA ALA A 365 -12.47 22.94 24.35
C ALA A 365 -12.78 22.12 25.62
N SER A 366 -14.01 22.25 26.17
CA SER A 366 -14.46 21.48 27.35
C SER A 366 -14.64 19.99 27.06
N GLU A 367 -15.04 19.61 25.84
CA GLU A 367 -15.18 18.22 25.45
C GLU A 367 -13.81 17.55 25.21
N MET A 368 -12.81 18.29 24.72
CA MET A 368 -11.47 17.76 24.45
C MET A 368 -10.56 17.74 25.67
N GLY A 369 -10.83 18.62 26.66
CA GLY A 369 -9.90 18.89 27.75
C GLY A 369 -8.63 19.61 27.29
N ASP A 370 -7.77 19.93 28.23
CA ASP A 370 -6.49 20.56 27.97
C ASP A 370 -5.54 19.55 27.25
N PRO A 371 -4.79 19.97 26.23
CA PRO A 371 -3.81 19.12 25.59
C PRO A 371 -2.69 18.77 26.58
N GLU A 372 -2.60 17.50 26.93
CA GLU A 372 -1.54 17.01 27.80
C GLU A 372 -0.37 16.44 26.98
N GLU A 373 0.87 16.77 27.41
CA GLU A 373 2.08 16.26 26.79
C GLU A 373 2.26 14.76 27.04
N GLU A 374 2.90 14.07 26.07
CA GLU A 374 3.33 12.68 26.21
C GLU A 374 4.37 12.55 27.36
N LYS A 375 4.06 11.74 28.36
CA LYS A 375 4.95 11.41 29.48
C LYS A 375 5.61 10.05 29.29
N GLY A 376 6.66 9.80 30.05
CA GLY A 376 7.36 8.50 29.99
C GLY A 376 6.46 7.35 30.45
N CYS A 377 6.49 6.21 29.76
CA CYS A 377 5.72 5.03 30.15
C CYS A 377 6.11 4.52 31.54
N ILE A 378 5.13 4.45 32.45
CA ILE A 378 5.29 3.98 33.85
C ILE A 378 5.10 2.47 34.00
N ARG A 379 4.82 1.73 32.91
CA ARG A 379 4.64 0.26 32.87
C ARG A 379 3.49 -0.25 33.75
N CYS A 380 2.39 0.48 33.82
CA CYS A 380 1.20 0.12 34.62
C CYS A 380 0.39 -1.05 34.04
N SER A 381 0.63 -1.46 32.79
CA SER A 381 -0.07 -2.52 32.03
C SER A 381 -1.52 -2.25 31.67
N ALA A 382 -2.15 -1.12 32.05
CA ALA A 382 -3.54 -0.80 31.72
C ALA A 382 -3.84 -0.91 30.22
N CYS A 383 -2.89 -0.56 29.36
CA CYS A 383 -3.04 -0.67 27.91
C CYS A 383 -3.12 -2.14 27.41
N ALA A 384 -2.50 -3.08 28.12
CA ALA A 384 -2.60 -4.51 27.80
C ALA A 384 -3.95 -5.06 28.26
N ASP A 385 -4.42 -4.67 29.45
CA ASP A 385 -5.70 -5.09 29.98
C ASP A 385 -6.88 -4.57 29.14
N ALA A 386 -6.74 -3.38 28.54
CA ALA A 386 -7.74 -2.80 27.66
C ALA A 386 -7.70 -3.33 26.20
N CYS A 387 -6.64 -4.06 25.80
CA CYS A 387 -6.46 -4.45 24.39
C CYS A 387 -7.45 -5.58 24.00
N PRO A 388 -8.36 -5.34 23.02
CA PRO A 388 -9.33 -6.35 22.59
C PRO A 388 -8.74 -7.42 21.64
N ALA A 389 -7.45 -7.30 21.32
CA ALA A 389 -6.72 -8.23 20.45
C ALA A 389 -5.61 -8.99 21.21
N ASP A 390 -5.63 -8.93 22.55
CA ASP A 390 -4.67 -9.61 23.45
C ASP A 390 -3.19 -9.27 23.11
N LEU A 391 -2.93 -8.04 22.65
CA LEU A 391 -1.59 -7.55 22.35
C LEU A 391 -0.92 -6.96 23.60
N LEU A 392 0.36 -6.68 23.47
CA LEU A 392 1.15 -5.96 24.48
C LEU A 392 1.51 -4.55 23.98
N PRO A 393 0.60 -3.55 24.08
CA PRO A 393 0.81 -2.22 23.48
C PRO A 393 2.07 -1.52 23.99
N GLN A 394 2.43 -1.68 25.27
CA GLN A 394 3.68 -1.13 25.81
C GLN A 394 4.93 -1.70 25.14
N GLN A 395 4.93 -2.98 24.77
CA GLN A 395 6.07 -3.61 24.05
C GLN A 395 6.12 -3.10 22.61
N LEU A 396 4.96 -3.08 21.94
CA LEU A 396 4.83 -2.56 20.58
C LEU A 396 5.27 -1.10 20.49
N TYR A 397 4.92 -0.26 21.50
CA TYR A 397 5.37 1.14 21.57
C TYR A 397 6.90 1.25 21.57
N TRP A 398 7.60 0.43 22.40
CA TRP A 398 9.05 0.47 22.44
C TRP A 398 9.68 -0.03 21.14
N PHE A 399 9.10 -1.03 20.50
CA PHE A 399 9.58 -1.51 19.20
C PHE A 399 9.38 -0.49 18.11
N SER A 400 8.21 0.15 18.04
CA SER A 400 7.91 1.22 17.08
C SER A 400 8.83 2.43 17.29
N LYS A 401 8.96 2.91 18.53
CA LYS A 401 9.85 4.03 18.87
C LYS A 401 11.34 3.73 18.57
N GLY A 402 11.73 2.47 18.67
CA GLY A 402 13.07 1.99 18.37
C GLY A 402 13.24 1.49 16.93
N GLN A 403 12.26 1.63 16.04
CA GLN A 403 12.27 1.18 14.63
C GLN A 403 12.67 -0.31 14.50
N GLN A 404 12.20 -1.15 15.45
CA GLN A 404 12.48 -2.58 15.49
C GLN A 404 11.37 -3.37 14.78
N HIS A 405 11.22 -3.16 13.47
CA HIS A 405 10.14 -3.68 12.63
C HIS A 405 9.93 -5.20 12.73
N ASP A 406 11.03 -5.96 12.80
CA ASP A 406 10.97 -7.42 12.94
C ASP A 406 10.33 -7.83 14.27
N LYS A 407 10.66 -7.15 15.37
CA LYS A 407 10.10 -7.42 16.70
C LYS A 407 8.63 -6.98 16.76
N ALA A 408 8.28 -5.83 16.20
CA ALA A 408 6.90 -5.39 16.12
C ALA A 408 6.06 -6.41 15.34
N THR A 409 6.57 -6.93 14.22
CA THR A 409 5.92 -7.99 13.44
C THR A 409 5.80 -9.30 14.23
N ALA A 410 6.85 -9.74 14.94
CA ALA A 410 6.86 -10.96 15.75
C ALA A 410 5.88 -10.88 16.94
N HIS A 411 5.58 -9.66 17.43
CA HIS A 411 4.58 -9.40 18.47
C HIS A 411 3.19 -9.08 17.92
N ASN A 412 2.90 -9.53 16.70
CA ASN A 412 1.58 -9.47 16.05
C ASN A 412 1.01 -8.05 15.91
N LEU A 413 1.84 -7.03 15.65
CA LEU A 413 1.37 -5.66 15.39
C LEU A 413 0.28 -5.61 14.29
N ALA A 414 0.33 -6.51 13.33
CA ALA A 414 -0.67 -6.60 12.25
C ALA A 414 -2.10 -6.90 12.76
N ASP A 415 -2.26 -7.54 13.93
CA ASP A 415 -3.56 -7.82 14.54
C ASP A 415 -4.13 -6.64 15.34
N CYS A 416 -3.35 -5.57 15.55
CA CYS A 416 -3.85 -4.34 16.13
C CYS A 416 -4.94 -3.75 15.23
N ILE A 417 -6.15 -3.53 15.78
CA ILE A 417 -7.29 -2.95 15.05
C ILE A 417 -7.36 -1.42 15.14
N GLU A 418 -6.34 -0.79 15.76
CA GLU A 418 -6.21 0.68 15.89
C GLU A 418 -7.41 1.34 16.59
N CYS A 419 -8.04 0.63 17.52
CA CYS A 419 -9.25 1.08 18.19
C CYS A 419 -9.06 2.21 19.22
N GLY A 420 -7.83 2.54 19.61
CA GLY A 420 -7.58 3.63 20.56
C GLY A 420 -7.76 3.25 22.06
N ALA A 421 -8.34 2.11 22.40
CA ALA A 421 -8.59 1.73 23.79
C ALA A 421 -7.32 1.78 24.67
N CYS A 422 -6.18 1.36 24.14
CA CYS A 422 -4.90 1.40 24.85
C CYS A 422 -4.39 2.84 25.10
N ALA A 423 -4.64 3.76 24.17
CA ALA A 423 -4.28 5.17 24.32
C ALA A 423 -5.21 5.85 25.34
N TRP A 424 -6.52 5.53 25.29
CA TRP A 424 -7.52 6.06 26.22
C TRP A 424 -7.20 5.78 27.69
N VAL A 425 -6.74 4.57 28.03
CA VAL A 425 -6.42 4.18 29.41
C VAL A 425 -5.00 4.55 29.83
N CYS A 426 -4.20 5.18 28.98
CA CYS A 426 -2.80 5.46 29.25
C CYS A 426 -2.64 6.68 30.19
N PRO A 427 -2.18 6.52 31.45
CA PRO A 427 -2.02 7.65 32.37
C PRO A 427 -0.82 8.55 32.01
N SER A 428 -0.02 8.15 31.00
CA SER A 428 1.12 8.91 30.48
C SER A 428 0.79 9.62 29.16
N ASN A 429 -0.46 9.64 28.72
CA ASN A 429 -0.94 10.27 27.47
C ASN A 429 -0.13 9.89 26.22
N ILE A 430 0.36 8.64 26.17
CA ILE A 430 1.13 8.16 25.02
C ILE A 430 0.17 7.90 23.88
N PRO A 431 0.34 8.52 22.70
CA PRO A 431 -0.51 8.31 21.52
C PRO A 431 -0.18 6.97 20.83
N LEU A 432 -0.39 5.85 21.55
CA LEU A 432 0.01 4.51 21.15
C LEU A 432 -0.44 4.14 19.73
N VAL A 433 -1.67 4.51 19.36
CA VAL A 433 -2.21 4.19 18.02
C VAL A 433 -1.46 4.91 16.93
N GLN A 434 -0.98 6.14 17.14
CA GLN A 434 -0.20 6.89 16.16
C GLN A 434 1.12 6.16 15.87
N TYR A 435 1.81 5.70 16.93
CA TYR A 435 3.03 4.89 16.77
C TYR A 435 2.77 3.60 15.99
N PHE A 436 1.64 2.93 16.27
CA PHE A 436 1.30 1.67 15.57
C PHE A 436 0.89 1.89 14.11
N ARG A 437 0.18 2.97 13.81
CA ARG A 437 -0.14 3.35 12.43
C ARG A 437 1.11 3.66 11.63
N GLN A 438 2.03 4.44 12.20
CA GLN A 438 3.30 4.76 11.56
C GLN A 438 4.12 3.48 11.32
N GLU A 439 4.31 2.65 12.34
CA GLU A 439 5.08 1.40 12.25
C GLU A 439 4.50 0.45 11.19
N LYS A 440 3.18 0.28 11.14
CA LYS A 440 2.52 -0.51 10.09
C LYS A 440 2.74 0.06 8.68
N ALA A 441 2.73 1.38 8.55
CA ALA A 441 2.99 2.03 7.27
C ALA A 441 4.43 1.81 6.82
N GLU A 442 5.41 1.95 7.72
CA GLU A 442 6.83 1.70 7.45
C GLU A 442 7.08 0.23 7.07
N ILE A 443 6.57 -0.73 7.85
CA ILE A 443 6.66 -2.16 7.53
C ILE A 443 6.04 -2.47 6.16
N THR A 444 4.91 -1.84 5.85
CA THR A 444 4.23 -2.03 4.56
C THR A 444 5.06 -1.45 3.41
N ALA A 445 5.66 -0.27 3.59
CA ALA A 445 6.54 0.37 2.61
C ALA A 445 7.78 -0.50 2.33
N ILE A 446 8.45 -0.98 3.37
CA ILE A 446 9.62 -1.87 3.27
C ILE A 446 9.26 -3.14 2.47
N ARG A 447 8.16 -3.83 2.83
CA ARG A 447 7.71 -5.03 2.12
C ARG A 447 7.36 -4.77 0.65
N GLN A 448 6.79 -3.59 0.34
CA GLN A 448 6.49 -3.22 -1.04
C GLN A 448 7.77 -2.95 -1.84
N GLU A 449 8.77 -2.31 -1.23
CA GLU A 449 10.06 -2.06 -1.85
C GLU A 449 10.81 -3.37 -2.12
N GLU A 450 10.88 -4.27 -1.14
CA GLU A 450 11.44 -5.61 -1.30
C GLU A 450 10.77 -6.39 -2.44
N LYS A 451 9.44 -6.35 -2.51
CA LYS A 451 8.69 -6.99 -3.58
C LYS A 451 9.01 -6.39 -4.96
N ARG A 452 9.06 -5.05 -5.06
CA ARG A 452 9.43 -4.35 -6.30
C ARG A 452 10.87 -4.68 -6.72
N ALA A 453 11.80 -4.73 -5.77
CA ALA A 453 13.19 -5.12 -6.02
C ALA A 453 13.29 -6.57 -6.51
N ALA A 454 12.58 -7.51 -5.88
CA ALA A 454 12.53 -8.91 -6.29
C ALA A 454 11.93 -9.07 -7.70
N GLU A 455 10.83 -8.37 -8.02
CA GLU A 455 10.23 -8.39 -9.35
C GLU A 455 11.13 -7.74 -10.42
N ALA A 456 11.84 -6.66 -10.08
CA ALA A 456 12.80 -6.02 -10.96
C ALA A 456 13.99 -6.95 -11.26
N LYS A 457 14.51 -7.63 -10.22
CA LYS A 457 15.57 -8.64 -10.33
C LYS A 457 15.14 -9.80 -11.23
N ALA A 458 13.95 -10.36 -11.00
CA ALA A 458 13.42 -11.46 -11.82
C ALA A 458 13.24 -11.06 -13.30
N ARG A 459 12.75 -9.84 -13.56
CA ARG A 459 12.64 -9.30 -14.94
C ARG A 459 14.00 -9.12 -15.60
N PHE A 460 14.99 -8.66 -14.86
CA PHE A 460 16.36 -8.50 -15.36
C PHE A 460 16.99 -9.85 -15.68
N GLU A 461 16.89 -10.84 -14.80
CA GLU A 461 17.40 -12.20 -15.01
C GLU A 461 16.74 -12.88 -16.20
N ALA A 462 15.40 -12.77 -16.34
CA ALA A 462 14.67 -13.29 -17.47
C ALA A 462 15.10 -12.63 -18.82
N ARG A 463 15.37 -11.31 -18.79
CA ARG A 463 15.91 -10.59 -19.96
C ARG A 463 17.30 -11.05 -20.31
N GLN A 464 18.21 -11.23 -19.35
CA GLN A 464 19.56 -11.75 -19.58
C GLN A 464 19.52 -13.16 -20.16
N ALA A 465 18.75 -14.07 -19.57
CA ALA A 465 18.60 -15.44 -20.05
C ALA A 465 18.06 -15.50 -21.48
N ARG A 466 17.15 -14.57 -21.86
CA ARG A 466 16.68 -14.45 -23.24
C ARG A 466 17.79 -13.99 -24.18
N LEU A 467 18.55 -12.96 -23.79
CA LEU A 467 19.67 -12.46 -24.61
C LEU A 467 20.77 -13.49 -24.79
N GLU A 468 21.06 -14.30 -23.79
CA GLU A 468 22.04 -15.40 -23.88
C GLU A 468 21.55 -16.52 -24.80
N ARG A 469 20.27 -16.89 -24.69
CA ARG A 469 19.65 -17.85 -25.65
C ARG A 469 19.71 -17.35 -27.10
N ASP A 470 19.41 -16.07 -27.33
CA ASP A 470 19.47 -15.45 -28.65
C ASP A 470 20.89 -15.41 -29.18
N LYS A 471 21.89 -15.12 -28.33
CA LYS A 471 23.33 -15.18 -28.69
C LYS A 471 23.75 -16.61 -29.04
N ALA A 472 23.39 -17.59 -28.22
CA ALA A 472 23.69 -19.01 -28.45
C ALA A 472 23.06 -19.50 -29.78
N ALA A 473 21.78 -19.16 -30.02
CA ALA A 473 21.09 -19.51 -31.25
C ALA A 473 21.68 -18.83 -32.50
N ARG A 474 22.24 -17.61 -32.38
CA ARG A 474 23.00 -16.97 -33.48
C ARG A 474 24.32 -17.66 -33.73
N LEU A 475 25.08 -18.00 -32.69
CA LEU A 475 26.34 -18.75 -32.80
C LEU A 475 26.13 -20.11 -33.44
N GLU A 476 25.06 -20.82 -33.07
CA GLU A 476 24.70 -22.11 -33.62
C GLU A 476 24.34 -22.01 -35.10
N ARG A 477 23.56 -21.01 -35.51
CA ARG A 477 23.26 -20.72 -36.93
C ARG A 477 24.53 -20.37 -37.72
N HIS A 478 25.47 -19.62 -37.15
CA HIS A 478 26.75 -19.32 -37.76
C HIS A 478 27.61 -20.58 -37.92
N LYS A 479 27.65 -21.47 -36.93
CA LYS A 479 28.35 -22.76 -37.04
C LYS A 479 27.74 -23.66 -38.13
N GLN A 480 26.41 -23.76 -38.17
CA GLN A 480 25.69 -24.54 -39.18
C GLN A 480 25.90 -23.99 -40.62
N SER A 481 25.94 -22.65 -40.77
CA SER A 481 26.26 -22.03 -42.06
C SER A 481 27.72 -22.16 -42.45
N ALA A 482 28.65 -22.36 -41.51
CA ALA A 482 30.06 -22.57 -41.75
C ALA A 482 30.40 -24.04 -42.07
N VAL A 483 29.54 -24.99 -41.75
CA VAL A 483 29.77 -26.46 -41.96
C VAL A 483 29.27 -26.95 -43.33
N GLN A 484 28.53 -26.14 -44.12
CA GLN A 484 28.13 -26.48 -45.49
C GLN A 484 28.63 -25.47 -46.52
N PRO A 485 29.86 -25.59 -47.04
CA PRO A 485 30.15 -25.12 -48.39
C PRO A 485 29.89 -26.27 -49.34
N ALA A 486 28.74 -26.30 -50.00
CA ALA A 486 28.54 -27.16 -51.17
C ALA A 486 29.57 -26.79 -52.24
N ALA A 487 30.15 -27.76 -52.86
CA ALA A 487 31.21 -27.61 -53.89
C ALA A 487 30.84 -26.70 -55.10
N LYS A 488 29.58 -26.26 -55.19
CA LYS A 488 29.07 -25.26 -56.14
C LYS A 488 29.36 -23.83 -55.80
N ASP A 489 29.57 -23.52 -54.47
CA ASP A 489 29.78 -22.13 -54.00
C ASP A 489 31.24 -21.69 -54.12
N HIS A 490 32.22 -22.62 -54.17
CA HIS A 490 33.63 -22.25 -54.37
C HIS A 490 33.91 -21.58 -55.74
N ALA A 491 33.19 -21.97 -56.78
CA ALA A 491 33.30 -21.30 -58.08
C ALA A 491 32.69 -19.88 -58.05
N ALA A 492 31.55 -19.69 -57.36
CA ALA A 492 30.91 -18.39 -57.22
C ALA A 492 31.70 -17.44 -56.33
N ILE A 493 32.30 -17.95 -55.25
CA ILE A 493 33.15 -17.18 -54.32
C ILE A 493 34.46 -16.78 -55.03
N ASN A 494 35.09 -17.69 -55.81
CA ASN A 494 36.27 -17.36 -56.56
C ASN A 494 35.99 -16.37 -57.68
N ALA A 495 34.82 -16.43 -58.34
CA ALA A 495 34.39 -15.44 -59.32
C ALA A 495 34.11 -14.09 -58.71
N ALA A 496 33.54 -14.05 -57.50
CA ALA A 496 33.32 -12.81 -56.73
C ALA A 496 34.64 -12.19 -56.25
N LEU A 497 35.58 -12.99 -55.78
CA LEU A 497 36.95 -12.56 -55.42
C LEU A 497 37.74 -12.04 -56.60
N ALA A 498 37.59 -12.66 -57.76
CA ALA A 498 38.21 -12.19 -59.02
C ALA A 498 37.67 -10.78 -59.40
N ARG A 499 36.35 -10.58 -59.34
CA ARG A 499 35.72 -9.25 -59.59
C ARG A 499 36.16 -8.21 -58.62
N VAL A 500 36.34 -8.54 -57.31
CA VAL A 500 36.86 -7.62 -56.32
C VAL A 500 38.32 -7.25 -56.57
N ARG A 501 39.15 -8.21 -56.98
CA ARG A 501 40.53 -7.95 -57.30
C ARG A 501 40.66 -7.12 -58.59
N GLU A 502 39.77 -7.30 -59.57
CA GLU A 502 39.72 -6.51 -60.80
C GLU A 502 39.29 -5.05 -60.46
N LYS A 503 38.27 -4.85 -59.63
CA LYS A 503 37.88 -3.52 -59.15
C LYS A 503 38.96 -2.84 -58.29
N GLN A 504 39.76 -3.58 -57.54
CA GLN A 504 40.91 -3.04 -56.81
C GLN A 504 42.08 -2.66 -57.73
N ARG A 505 42.26 -3.32 -58.86
CA ARG A 505 43.25 -2.93 -59.89
C ARG A 505 42.83 -1.64 -60.60
N ASP A 506 41.55 -1.51 -60.95
CA ASP A 506 40.99 -0.28 -61.57
C ASP A 506 41.00 0.92 -60.67
N ALA A 507 40.95 0.68 -59.37
CA ALA A 507 40.99 1.76 -58.32
C ALA A 507 42.44 2.20 -57.99
N ALA A 508 43.47 1.56 -58.53
CA ALA A 508 44.88 1.86 -58.23
C ALA A 508 45.53 2.89 -59.20
N GLN A 509 44.74 3.65 -59.96
CA GLN A 509 45.26 4.83 -60.66
C GLN A 509 45.45 6.01 -59.65
N PRO A 510 46.61 6.68 -59.74
CA PRO A 510 46.88 7.76 -58.79
C PRO A 510 45.97 8.95 -59.04
N ILE A 511 45.13 9.29 -58.04
CA ILE A 511 44.30 10.49 -58.02
C ILE A 511 45.20 11.68 -57.67
N VAL A 512 45.39 12.57 -58.62
CA VAL A 512 46.09 13.86 -58.39
C VAL A 512 45.12 14.77 -57.62
N VAL A 513 45.35 14.97 -56.35
CA VAL A 513 44.56 15.87 -55.50
C VAL A 513 45.11 17.27 -55.65
N GLN A 514 44.36 18.22 -56.24
CA GLN A 514 44.67 19.65 -56.20
C GLN A 514 44.31 20.21 -54.82
N ALA A 515 45.25 20.83 -54.18
CA ALA A 515 45.06 21.46 -52.85
C ALA A 515 44.04 22.58 -52.94
N GLY A 516 42.92 22.51 -52.21
CA GLY A 516 41.92 23.57 -52.03
C GLY A 516 40.50 23.28 -52.45
N ALA A 517 40.19 22.11 -53.07
CA ALA A 517 38.81 21.75 -53.40
C ALA A 517 38.14 20.97 -52.25
N LYS A 518 36.92 21.38 -51.86
CA LYS A 518 36.08 20.58 -50.95
C LYS A 518 35.66 19.29 -51.65
N PRO A 519 35.73 18.11 -50.97
CA PRO A 519 35.33 16.84 -51.59
C PRO A 519 33.84 16.87 -51.90
N ASP A 520 33.48 16.71 -53.15
CA ASP A 520 32.09 16.51 -53.59
C ASP A 520 31.70 15.03 -53.42
N ASN A 521 30.88 14.77 -52.45
CA ASN A 521 30.38 13.43 -52.14
C ASN A 521 29.01 13.13 -52.79
N SER A 522 28.53 13.96 -53.72
CA SER A 522 27.19 13.83 -54.32
C SER A 522 27.01 12.54 -55.08
N GLU A 523 28.04 12.08 -55.86
CA GLU A 523 28.02 10.78 -56.57
C GLU A 523 28.01 9.57 -55.62
N ALA A 524 28.73 9.63 -54.52
CA ALA A 524 28.77 8.56 -53.52
C ALA A 524 27.41 8.45 -52.77
N ILE A 525 26.74 9.57 -52.53
CA ILE A 525 25.40 9.61 -51.91
C ILE A 525 24.37 9.07 -52.89
N ALA A 526 24.40 9.50 -54.16
CA ALA A 526 23.49 9.00 -55.21
C ALA A 526 23.67 7.49 -55.46
N ALA A 527 24.90 6.99 -55.50
CA ALA A 527 25.19 5.55 -55.62
C ALA A 527 24.70 4.72 -54.41
N ARG A 528 24.74 5.30 -53.20
CA ARG A 528 24.20 4.66 -51.98
C ARG A 528 22.69 4.62 -51.98
N GLU A 529 22.02 5.67 -52.46
CA GLU A 529 20.56 5.70 -52.59
C GLU A 529 20.06 4.77 -53.68
N ALA A 530 20.74 4.68 -54.84
CA ALA A 530 20.44 3.73 -55.91
C ALA A 530 20.53 2.28 -55.39
N ARG A 531 21.58 1.92 -54.65
CA ARG A 531 21.71 0.58 -54.04
C ARG A 531 20.63 0.26 -53.04
N LYS A 532 20.16 1.27 -52.25
CA LYS A 532 19.04 1.08 -51.34
C LYS A 532 17.71 0.89 -52.10
N ALA A 533 17.51 1.57 -53.19
CA ALA A 533 16.33 1.41 -54.04
C ALA A 533 16.29 0.04 -54.70
N GLU A 534 17.44 -0.44 -55.25
CA GLU A 534 17.59 -1.77 -55.83
C GLU A 534 17.38 -2.90 -54.82
N ALA A 535 17.90 -2.73 -53.59
CA ALA A 535 17.68 -3.70 -52.51
C ALA A 535 16.20 -3.75 -52.05
N ARG A 536 15.49 -2.62 -52.13
CA ARG A 536 14.03 -2.57 -51.85
C ARG A 536 13.22 -3.23 -52.96
N ALA A 537 13.57 -2.97 -54.22
CA ALA A 537 12.94 -3.59 -55.37
C ALA A 537 13.12 -5.12 -55.39
N ARG A 538 14.34 -5.60 -55.06
CA ARG A 538 14.64 -7.04 -54.95
C ARG A 538 13.89 -7.72 -53.82
N LYS A 539 13.65 -7.00 -52.70
CA LYS A 539 12.86 -7.50 -51.56
C LYS A 539 11.37 -7.60 -51.89
N LEU A 540 10.84 -6.66 -52.69
CA LEU A 540 9.47 -6.69 -53.19
C LEU A 540 9.30 -7.84 -54.21
N ALA A 541 10.22 -8.01 -55.13
CA ALA A 541 10.18 -9.10 -56.11
C ALA A 541 10.28 -10.52 -55.49
N LEU A 542 10.98 -10.66 -54.35
CA LEU A 542 11.00 -11.90 -53.58
C LEU A 542 9.70 -12.14 -52.80
N GLN A 543 8.96 -11.08 -52.39
CA GLN A 543 7.64 -11.21 -51.77
C GLN A 543 6.57 -11.59 -52.80
N ASP A 544 6.68 -11.12 -54.06
CA ASP A 544 5.73 -11.48 -55.11
C ASP A 544 5.94 -12.92 -55.65
N GLN A 545 7.12 -13.51 -55.48
CA GLN A 545 7.38 -14.91 -55.82
C GLN A 545 6.84 -15.91 -54.78
N ASP A 546 6.77 -15.52 -53.52
CA ASP A 546 6.17 -16.34 -52.43
C ASP A 546 4.63 -16.35 -52.47
N THR A 547 4.00 -15.37 -53.12
CA THR A 547 2.52 -15.32 -53.28
C THR A 547 2.03 -16.02 -54.54
N GLY A 548 2.92 -16.45 -55.44
CA GLY A 548 2.56 -17.09 -56.71
C GLY A 548 2.40 -18.62 -56.71
N GLN A 549 2.68 -19.31 -55.59
CA GLN A 549 2.65 -20.79 -55.52
C GLN A 549 1.48 -21.38 -54.68
N LEU A 550 0.49 -20.59 -54.27
CA LEU A 550 -0.69 -21.10 -53.56
C LEU A 550 -2.02 -20.55 -54.14
N ALA A 551 -2.21 -20.80 -55.43
CA ALA A 551 -3.51 -20.56 -56.06
C ALA A 551 -3.87 -21.71 -57.01
N THR A 552 -4.30 -22.84 -56.42
CA THR A 552 -5.29 -23.74 -57.04
C THR A 552 -6.05 -24.44 -55.90
N GLU A 553 -7.39 -24.32 -56.00
CA GLU A 553 -8.45 -25.03 -55.29
C GLU A 553 -8.86 -24.51 -53.92
N ALA A 554 -9.89 -23.62 -53.82
CA ALA A 554 -11.24 -23.96 -53.36
C ALA A 554 -12.09 -22.71 -53.21
N HIS A 555 -13.23 -22.71 -53.85
CA HIS A 555 -14.30 -21.71 -53.76
C HIS A 555 -14.91 -21.68 -52.35
N VAL A 556 -14.65 -20.61 -51.55
CA VAL A 556 -15.53 -20.16 -50.42
C VAL A 556 -15.32 -18.66 -50.24
N GLN A 557 -16.44 -17.91 -50.09
CA GLN A 557 -16.50 -16.46 -49.99
C GLN A 557 -15.66 -15.88 -48.86
N PRO A 558 -15.04 -14.69 -48.99
CA PRO A 558 -14.15 -14.14 -47.99
C PRO A 558 -14.89 -13.39 -46.89
N ALA A 559 -14.67 -13.82 -45.64
CA ALA A 559 -14.93 -13.01 -44.46
C ALA A 559 -13.75 -12.03 -44.25
N ALA A 560 -14.05 -10.80 -43.86
CA ALA A 560 -13.14 -9.69 -43.74
C ALA A 560 -11.93 -10.00 -42.81
N GLU A 561 -10.71 -9.76 -43.32
CA GLU A 561 -9.47 -9.86 -42.55
C GLU A 561 -9.43 -8.83 -41.40
N ALA A 562 -9.24 -9.33 -40.20
CA ALA A 562 -8.99 -8.51 -39.01
C ALA A 562 -7.54 -7.96 -39.05
N VAL A 563 -7.42 -6.66 -39.23
CA VAL A 563 -6.13 -5.94 -39.18
C VAL A 563 -5.60 -6.01 -37.73
N ASP A 564 -4.33 -6.45 -37.56
CA ASP A 564 -3.64 -6.49 -36.26
C ASP A 564 -3.66 -5.10 -35.62
N PRO A 565 -4.33 -4.92 -34.45
CA PRO A 565 -4.54 -3.62 -33.81
C PRO A 565 -3.22 -2.94 -33.40
N ARG A 566 -2.14 -3.70 -33.26
CA ARG A 566 -0.81 -3.13 -32.93
C ARG A 566 -0.16 -2.46 -34.15
N LYS A 567 -0.37 -2.99 -35.33
CA LYS A 567 0.18 -2.43 -36.57
C LYS A 567 -0.56 -1.13 -36.95
N ALA A 568 -1.88 -1.14 -36.80
CA ALA A 568 -2.72 0.04 -36.99
C ALA A 568 -2.41 1.18 -35.97
N ALA A 569 -2.11 0.83 -34.71
CA ALA A 569 -1.74 1.81 -33.69
C ALA A 569 -0.37 2.47 -33.98
N VAL A 570 0.59 1.74 -34.47
CA VAL A 570 1.91 2.27 -34.85
C VAL A 570 1.82 3.16 -36.09
N GLU A 571 1.05 2.78 -37.09
CA GLU A 571 0.83 3.59 -38.30
C GLU A 571 0.06 4.88 -37.98
N ALA A 572 -0.94 4.81 -37.11
CA ALA A 572 -1.66 5.98 -36.63
C ALA A 572 -0.77 6.95 -35.80
N ALA A 573 0.16 6.43 -35.01
CA ALA A 573 1.14 7.25 -34.29
C ALA A 573 2.12 7.96 -35.22
N ILE A 574 2.60 7.28 -36.27
CA ILE A 574 3.48 7.85 -37.30
C ILE A 574 2.72 8.92 -38.11
N ALA A 575 1.47 8.67 -38.47
CA ALA A 575 0.62 9.63 -39.19
C ALA A 575 0.38 10.92 -38.37
N ARG A 576 0.10 10.79 -37.07
CA ARG A 576 -0.06 11.96 -36.17
C ARG A 576 1.25 12.75 -36.00
N ALA A 577 2.39 12.09 -35.95
CA ALA A 577 3.68 12.77 -35.86
C ALA A 577 4.00 13.53 -37.16
N LYS A 578 3.65 12.99 -38.33
CA LYS A 578 3.80 13.68 -39.62
C LYS A 578 2.83 14.86 -39.77
N ALA A 579 1.58 14.73 -39.32
CA ALA A 579 0.60 15.80 -39.33
C ALA A 579 1.04 16.99 -38.46
N ARG A 580 1.49 16.75 -37.22
CA ARG A 580 2.05 17.77 -36.33
C ARG A 580 3.25 18.50 -36.92
N LYS A 581 4.11 17.80 -37.67
CA LYS A 581 5.26 18.43 -38.33
C LYS A 581 4.83 19.28 -39.55
N ALA A 582 3.78 18.89 -40.23
CA ALA A 582 3.19 19.67 -41.33
C ALA A 582 2.45 20.92 -40.82
N GLU A 583 1.70 20.82 -39.72
CA GLU A 583 1.07 21.97 -39.04
C GLU A 583 2.09 22.98 -38.53
N GLN A 584 3.22 22.52 -37.97
CA GLN A 584 4.30 23.42 -37.55
C GLN A 584 5.02 24.12 -38.70
N GLN A 585 4.96 23.54 -39.92
CA GLN A 585 5.54 24.16 -41.14
C GLN A 585 4.58 25.08 -41.89
N ALA A 586 3.25 24.91 -41.66
CA ALA A 586 2.22 25.73 -42.31
C ALA A 586 1.84 27.02 -41.55
N ALA A 587 2.33 27.18 -40.31
CA ALA A 587 2.05 28.33 -39.45
C ALA A 587 3.17 29.41 -39.44
N ALA A 588 3.90 29.58 -40.53
CA ALA A 588 4.84 30.69 -40.66
C ALA A 588 4.29 31.79 -41.55
N PRO A 589 3.96 32.97 -41.05
CA PRO A 589 3.67 34.13 -41.87
C PRO A 589 4.97 34.74 -42.40
N ALA A 590 4.92 35.13 -43.70
CA ALA A 590 6.00 35.85 -44.34
C ALA A 590 6.02 37.34 -43.86
N ASP A 591 7.23 37.86 -43.78
CA ASP A 591 7.59 39.28 -43.55
C ASP A 591 7.40 39.87 -42.15
N VAL A 592 8.51 39.81 -41.34
CA VAL A 592 9.06 40.94 -40.57
C VAL A 592 10.53 40.64 -40.19
N GLN A 593 11.39 41.66 -40.29
CA GLN A 593 12.84 41.62 -40.02
C GLN A 593 13.23 41.16 -38.60
N PRO A 594 14.50 40.70 -38.36
CA PRO A 594 14.84 39.84 -37.24
C PRO A 594 14.92 40.58 -35.90
N ALA A 595 14.07 40.18 -34.97
CA ALA A 595 14.27 40.43 -33.55
C ALA A 595 14.57 39.09 -32.86
N THR A 596 15.68 39.09 -32.16
CA THR A 596 16.23 38.14 -31.18
C THR A 596 15.42 36.86 -30.87
N GLU A 597 16.09 35.72 -31.11
CA GLU A 597 15.64 34.37 -30.74
C GLU A 597 15.20 34.28 -29.27
N ALA A 598 13.96 33.90 -29.04
CA ALA A 598 13.46 33.53 -27.71
C ALA A 598 14.04 32.20 -27.32
N VAL A 599 14.96 32.19 -26.38
CA VAL A 599 15.59 31.00 -25.80
C VAL A 599 14.55 30.23 -24.99
N ASP A 600 14.42 28.92 -25.24
CA ASP A 600 13.57 28.01 -24.47
C ASP A 600 13.87 28.12 -22.96
N PRO A 601 12.88 28.46 -22.10
CA PRO A 601 13.10 28.73 -20.68
C PRO A 601 13.73 27.56 -19.91
N ARG A 602 13.58 26.33 -20.40
CA ARG A 602 14.24 25.15 -19.82
C ARG A 602 15.74 25.10 -20.16
N LYS A 603 16.10 25.50 -21.40
CA LYS A 603 17.50 25.59 -21.83
C LYS A 603 18.21 26.71 -21.13
N ALA A 604 17.56 27.87 -20.98
CA ALA A 604 18.06 29.00 -20.21
C ALA A 604 18.25 28.68 -18.72
N ALA A 605 17.34 27.88 -18.11
CA ALA A 605 17.47 27.48 -16.71
C ALA A 605 18.65 26.52 -16.49
N VAL A 606 18.92 25.60 -17.42
CA VAL A 606 20.07 24.68 -17.37
C VAL A 606 21.38 25.43 -17.58
N GLU A 607 21.43 26.34 -18.55
CA GLU A 607 22.62 27.17 -18.79
C GLU A 607 22.91 28.10 -17.60
N ALA A 608 21.87 28.68 -16.98
CA ALA A 608 22.01 29.50 -15.77
C ALA A 608 22.51 28.67 -14.56
N ALA A 609 22.09 27.41 -14.44
CA ALA A 609 22.60 26.52 -13.39
C ALA A 609 24.08 26.15 -13.60
N ILE A 610 24.48 25.89 -14.84
CA ILE A 610 25.88 25.63 -15.23
C ILE A 610 26.75 26.88 -15.01
N ALA A 611 26.26 28.07 -15.36
CA ALA A 611 26.95 29.33 -15.14
C ALA A 611 27.17 29.61 -13.64
N ARG A 612 26.15 29.40 -12.78
CA ARG A 612 26.28 29.52 -11.31
C ARG A 612 27.26 28.52 -10.71
N ALA A 613 27.31 27.30 -11.22
CA ALA A 613 28.29 26.30 -10.78
C ALA A 613 29.72 26.67 -11.18
N LYS A 614 29.91 27.24 -12.39
CA LYS A 614 31.22 27.78 -12.84
C LYS A 614 31.64 29.00 -12.04
N ALA A 615 30.73 29.94 -11.74
CA ALA A 615 31.01 31.12 -10.93
C ALA A 615 31.43 30.75 -9.50
N ARG A 616 30.71 29.81 -8.83
CA ARG A 616 31.11 29.30 -7.51
C ARG A 616 32.49 28.64 -7.49
N LYS A 617 32.85 27.95 -8.59
CA LYS A 617 34.18 27.34 -8.72
C LYS A 617 35.27 28.40 -8.94
N ALA A 618 34.97 29.47 -9.63
CA ALA A 618 35.88 30.61 -9.82
C ALA A 618 36.06 31.44 -8.52
N GLU A 619 34.99 31.65 -7.75
CA GLU A 619 35.04 32.30 -6.42
C GLU A 619 35.86 31.49 -5.41
N GLN A 620 35.74 30.16 -5.43
CA GLN A 620 36.55 29.28 -4.58
C GLN A 620 38.03 29.23 -4.99
N GLN A 621 38.35 29.59 -6.25
CA GLN A 621 39.73 29.69 -6.73
C GLN A 621 40.34 31.12 -6.51
N ALA A 622 39.50 32.15 -6.34
CA ALA A 622 39.97 33.53 -6.10
C ALA A 622 40.21 33.86 -4.62
N ALA A 623 39.78 32.98 -3.69
CA ALA A 623 39.92 33.18 -2.25
C ALA A 623 41.11 32.45 -1.62
N ALA A 624 42.15 32.11 -2.39
CA ALA A 624 43.39 31.55 -1.85
C ALA A 624 44.49 32.58 -1.81
N PRO A 625 45.12 32.88 -0.63
CA PRO A 625 46.26 33.77 -0.56
C PRO A 625 47.50 33.11 -1.16
N ALA A 626 48.26 33.90 -1.93
CA ALA A 626 49.54 33.53 -2.48
C ALA A 626 50.58 33.43 -1.36
N ASP A 627 51.27 32.33 -1.37
CA ASP A 627 52.54 31.93 -0.78
C ASP A 627 52.44 30.69 0.12
N VAL A 628 52.74 29.53 -0.47
CA VAL A 628 53.58 28.44 0.10
C VAL A 628 53.82 27.41 -1.01
N GLN A 629 55.04 26.92 -1.13
CA GLN A 629 55.53 25.96 -2.14
C GLN A 629 54.80 24.61 -2.10
N PRO A 630 54.83 23.79 -3.18
CA PRO A 630 53.88 22.72 -3.44
C PRO A 630 54.17 21.48 -2.56
N ALA A 631 53.16 21.06 -1.80
CA ALA A 631 53.05 19.73 -1.22
C ALA A 631 51.91 18.99 -1.93
N ALA A 632 52.17 17.71 -2.21
CA ALA A 632 51.42 16.68 -2.90
C ALA A 632 49.88 16.87 -3.02
N GLU A 633 49.35 16.53 -4.21
CA GLU A 633 47.91 16.49 -4.56
C GLU A 633 47.06 15.75 -3.50
N ALA A 634 46.11 16.47 -2.89
CA ALA A 634 45.14 15.93 -1.98
C ALA A 634 44.07 15.16 -2.78
N VAL A 635 44.08 13.86 -2.69
CA VAL A 635 43.09 12.94 -3.27
C VAL A 635 41.73 13.23 -2.63
N ASP A 636 40.67 13.44 -3.43
CA ASP A 636 39.30 13.65 -2.99
C ASP A 636 38.86 12.45 -2.08
N PRO A 637 38.47 12.69 -0.82
CA PRO A 637 38.16 11.63 0.14
C PRO A 637 37.00 10.71 -0.31
N ARG A 638 36.13 11.20 -1.20
CA ARG A 638 35.07 10.36 -1.80
C ARG A 638 35.62 9.41 -2.85
N LYS A 639 36.62 9.83 -3.63
CA LYS A 639 37.26 9.00 -4.64
C LYS A 639 38.11 7.92 -3.98
N ALA A 640 38.84 8.27 -2.91
CA ALA A 640 39.58 7.34 -2.09
C ALA A 640 38.68 6.30 -1.38
N ALA A 641 37.50 6.72 -0.90
CA ALA A 641 36.53 5.80 -0.29
C ALA A 641 35.94 4.79 -1.30
N VAL A 642 35.67 5.21 -2.54
CA VAL A 642 35.17 4.32 -3.62
C VAL A 642 36.27 3.35 -4.07
N GLU A 643 37.51 3.81 -4.24
CA GLU A 643 38.63 2.95 -4.59
C GLU A 643 38.96 1.94 -3.49
N ALA A 644 38.88 2.34 -2.22
CA ALA A 644 39.02 1.45 -1.08
C ALA A 644 37.91 0.38 -0.99
N ALA A 645 36.66 0.75 -1.37
CA ALA A 645 35.56 -0.20 -1.44
C ALA A 645 35.75 -1.21 -2.56
N ILE A 646 36.21 -0.79 -3.73
CA ILE A 646 36.53 -1.65 -4.89
C ILE A 646 37.71 -2.59 -4.55
N ALA A 647 38.74 -2.09 -3.88
CA ALA A 647 39.86 -2.91 -3.44
C ALA A 647 39.46 -3.98 -2.45
N ARG A 648 38.57 -3.67 -1.47
CA ARG A 648 38.04 -4.65 -0.52
C ARG A 648 37.15 -5.71 -1.20
N ALA A 649 36.35 -5.31 -2.21
CA ALA A 649 35.57 -6.27 -2.99
C ALA A 649 36.44 -7.22 -3.84
N LYS A 650 37.54 -6.71 -4.40
CA LYS A 650 38.53 -7.54 -5.14
C LYS A 650 39.28 -8.50 -4.21
N ALA A 651 39.68 -8.04 -3.01
CA ALA A 651 40.33 -8.88 -2.01
C ALA A 651 39.42 -10.02 -1.50
N ARG A 652 38.14 -9.74 -1.22
CA ARG A 652 37.16 -10.78 -0.87
C ARG A 652 36.93 -11.79 -1.97
N LYS A 653 36.97 -11.36 -3.25
CA LYS A 653 36.82 -12.27 -4.39
C LYS A 653 38.07 -13.16 -4.57
N ALA A 654 39.26 -12.67 -4.27
CA ALA A 654 40.50 -13.44 -4.26
C ALA A 654 40.55 -14.46 -3.12
N GLU A 655 40.09 -14.08 -1.92
CA GLU A 655 39.96 -15.01 -0.76
C GLU A 655 38.93 -16.13 -1.05
N GLN A 656 37.82 -15.83 -1.71
CA GLN A 656 36.85 -16.86 -2.11
C GLN A 656 37.35 -17.78 -3.23
N GLN A 657 38.34 -17.38 -4.03
CA GLN A 657 38.93 -18.21 -5.08
C GLN A 657 40.13 -19.07 -4.57
N ALA A 658 40.70 -18.69 -3.43
CA ALA A 658 41.78 -19.47 -2.78
C ALA A 658 41.27 -20.60 -1.87
N ALA A 659 39.95 -20.68 -1.63
CA ALA A 659 39.31 -21.69 -0.79
C ALA A 659 38.59 -22.75 -1.62
N ALA A 660 39.27 -23.48 -2.49
CA ALA A 660 38.76 -24.72 -3.08
C ALA A 660 39.59 -25.92 -2.53
N PRO A 661 38.96 -27.10 -2.24
CA PRO A 661 39.44 -28.01 -1.23
C PRO A 661 40.44 -29.06 -1.73
N ALA A 662 41.35 -29.46 -0.85
CA ALA A 662 42.03 -30.74 -0.92
C ALA A 662 41.86 -31.47 0.43
N ASP A 663 41.28 -32.65 0.32
CA ASP A 663 41.28 -33.85 1.22
C ASP A 663 41.48 -33.77 2.75
N VAL A 664 40.40 -34.11 3.43
CA VAL A 664 40.18 -35.14 4.51
C VAL A 664 41.15 -35.26 5.69
N GLN A 665 40.74 -34.90 6.88
CA GLN A 665 40.41 -35.69 8.12
C GLN A 665 40.39 -34.80 9.40
N PRO A 666 39.91 -35.28 10.62
CA PRO A 666 38.74 -34.68 11.25
C PRO A 666 39.03 -33.95 12.59
N ALA A 667 38.01 -33.15 12.98
CA ALA A 667 37.63 -32.78 14.36
C ALA A 667 38.57 -31.92 15.20
N THR A 668 38.17 -30.63 15.33
CA THR A 668 38.17 -29.91 16.61
C THR A 668 37.18 -28.77 16.57
N GLU A 669 36.54 -28.51 17.69
CA GLU A 669 35.43 -27.63 18.04
C GLU A 669 35.22 -26.34 17.20
N ALA A 670 33.99 -26.16 16.70
CA ALA A 670 33.52 -24.96 16.01
C ALA A 670 33.38 -23.79 17.00
N VAL A 671 34.21 -22.76 16.83
CA VAL A 671 34.05 -21.46 17.51
C VAL A 671 32.90 -20.71 16.85
N ASP A 672 31.88 -20.32 17.64
CA ASP A 672 30.69 -19.58 17.21
C ASP A 672 31.10 -18.27 16.51
N PRO A 673 30.72 -18.04 15.21
CA PRO A 673 31.12 -16.85 14.45
C PRO A 673 30.60 -15.54 15.06
N ARG A 674 29.59 -15.59 15.93
CA ARG A 674 29.10 -14.42 16.69
C ARG A 674 30.08 -13.97 17.78
N LYS A 675 30.79 -14.91 18.37
CA LYS A 675 31.81 -14.62 19.40
C LYS A 675 33.04 -13.93 18.81
N ALA A 676 33.48 -14.38 17.63
CA ALA A 676 34.60 -13.76 16.90
C ALA A 676 34.25 -12.34 16.41
N ALA A 677 33.00 -12.09 15.98
CA ALA A 677 32.55 -10.76 15.58
C ALA A 677 32.51 -9.76 16.75
N VAL A 678 32.12 -10.20 17.94
CA VAL A 678 32.09 -9.37 19.15
C VAL A 678 33.52 -9.04 19.63
N GLU A 679 34.44 -9.98 19.58
CA GLU A 679 35.85 -9.76 19.94
C GLU A 679 36.54 -8.80 18.95
N ALA A 680 36.23 -8.90 17.65
CA ALA A 680 36.74 -7.96 16.64
C ALA A 680 36.20 -6.54 16.84
N ALA A 681 34.95 -6.39 17.28
CA ALA A 681 34.36 -5.09 17.59
C ALA A 681 34.99 -4.44 18.82
N ILE A 682 35.28 -5.23 19.85
CA ILE A 682 36.00 -4.78 21.09
C ILE A 682 37.42 -4.37 20.75
N ALA A 683 38.13 -5.11 19.90
CA ALA A 683 39.49 -4.78 19.49
C ALA A 683 39.55 -3.45 18.73
N ARG A 684 38.58 -3.19 17.81
CA ARG A 684 38.47 -1.89 17.07
C ARG A 684 38.15 -0.72 18.00
N ALA A 685 37.31 -0.91 19.02
CA ALA A 685 36.99 0.12 19.99
C ALA A 685 38.24 0.46 20.88
N LYS A 686 39.06 -0.53 21.25
CA LYS A 686 40.33 -0.31 21.97
C LYS A 686 41.35 0.43 21.11
N ALA A 687 41.50 0.09 19.82
CA ALA A 687 42.41 0.77 18.91
C ALA A 687 42.03 2.25 18.71
N ARG A 688 40.76 2.56 18.53
CA ARG A 688 40.29 3.97 18.44
C ARG A 688 40.55 4.78 19.70
N LYS A 689 40.48 4.14 20.89
CA LYS A 689 40.76 4.83 22.15
C LYS A 689 42.28 5.07 22.36
N ALA A 690 43.13 4.22 21.84
CA ALA A 690 44.56 4.41 21.83
C ALA A 690 45.00 5.54 20.85
N GLU A 691 44.39 5.62 19.66
CA GLU A 691 44.60 6.71 18.70
C GLU A 691 44.18 8.08 19.25
N GLN A 692 43.06 8.15 19.98
CA GLN A 692 42.61 9.39 20.62
C GLN A 692 43.50 9.83 21.80
N GLN A 693 44.24 8.91 22.44
CA GLN A 693 45.19 9.22 23.51
C GLN A 693 46.57 9.66 22.98
N ALA A 694 46.91 9.32 21.75
CA ALA A 694 48.17 9.72 21.11
C ALA A 694 48.15 11.13 20.46
N ALA A 695 47.01 11.79 20.39
CA ALA A 695 46.82 13.09 19.71
C ALA A 695 46.63 14.26 20.66
N ALA A 696 47.08 14.19 21.93
CA ALA A 696 47.02 15.32 22.85
C ALA A 696 48.40 15.97 23.03
N PRO A 697 48.56 17.30 22.82
CA PRO A 697 49.83 18.00 23.07
C PRO A 697 50.08 18.13 24.59
N ALA A 698 51.37 17.95 24.97
CA ALA A 698 51.86 18.18 26.32
C ALA A 698 51.96 19.69 26.60
N ASP A 699 51.46 20.07 27.75
CA ASP A 699 51.78 21.18 28.62
C ASP A 699 50.53 21.92 29.13
N VAL A 700 50.12 21.61 30.35
CA VAL A 700 49.72 22.52 31.44
C VAL A 700 49.50 21.68 32.73
N GLN A 701 50.07 22.10 33.84
CA GLN A 701 49.97 21.44 35.17
C GLN A 701 48.55 21.49 35.75
N PRO A 702 48.13 20.47 36.50
CA PRO A 702 46.72 20.31 36.92
C PRO A 702 46.41 21.03 38.24
N ALA A 703 45.34 21.82 38.26
CA ALA A 703 44.58 22.15 39.46
C ALA A 703 43.58 21.04 39.78
N ALA A 704 43.37 20.72 41.06
CA ALA A 704 42.59 19.58 41.57
C ALA A 704 41.19 19.45 40.98
N GLU A 705 40.90 18.29 40.36
CA GLU A 705 39.59 17.91 39.79
C GLU A 705 38.57 17.58 40.87
N ALA A 706 37.42 18.26 40.87
CA ALA A 706 36.21 17.87 41.56
C ALA A 706 35.60 16.67 40.83
N VAL A 707 35.35 15.56 41.54
CA VAL A 707 34.76 14.35 40.97
C VAL A 707 33.32 14.65 40.49
N ASP A 708 33.07 14.44 39.19
CA ASP A 708 31.74 14.61 38.60
C ASP A 708 30.75 13.59 39.23
N PRO A 709 29.69 14.05 39.92
CA PRO A 709 28.75 13.21 40.63
C PRO A 709 27.99 12.24 39.71
N ARG A 710 27.93 12.54 38.40
CA ARG A 710 27.31 11.64 37.40
C ARG A 710 28.17 10.42 37.10
N LYS A 711 29.50 10.56 37.11
CA LYS A 711 30.43 9.46 36.87
C LYS A 711 30.41 8.48 38.02
N ALA A 712 30.39 8.98 39.27
CA ALA A 712 30.23 8.17 40.49
C ALA A 712 28.90 7.42 40.55
N ALA A 713 27.82 8.06 40.12
CA ALA A 713 26.47 7.41 40.05
C ALA A 713 26.41 6.27 39.01
N VAL A 714 27.07 6.42 37.86
CA VAL A 714 27.14 5.36 36.82
C VAL A 714 27.98 4.20 37.31
N GLU A 715 29.12 4.42 37.96
CA GLU A 715 29.97 3.35 38.52
C GLU A 715 29.25 2.59 39.63
N ALA A 716 28.52 3.30 40.49
CA ALA A 716 27.70 2.67 41.55
C ALA A 716 26.54 1.84 40.96
N ALA A 717 25.92 2.27 39.84
CA ALA A 717 24.88 1.51 39.15
C ALA A 717 25.44 0.23 38.50
N ILE A 718 26.63 0.30 37.91
CA ILE A 718 27.34 -0.87 37.33
C ILE A 718 27.71 -1.87 38.42
N ALA A 719 28.19 -1.41 39.56
CA ALA A 719 28.54 -2.26 40.70
C ALA A 719 27.31 -3.00 41.25
N ARG A 720 26.14 -2.31 41.39
CA ARG A 720 24.87 -2.92 41.82
C ARG A 720 24.35 -3.93 40.79
N ALA A 721 24.49 -3.67 39.49
CA ALA A 721 24.10 -4.62 38.44
C ALA A 721 24.97 -5.90 38.47
N LYS A 722 26.27 -5.76 38.68
CA LYS A 722 27.19 -6.92 38.86
C LYS A 722 26.85 -7.76 40.10
N ALA A 723 26.58 -7.11 41.24
CA ALA A 723 26.16 -7.80 42.44
C ALA A 723 24.84 -8.55 42.31
N ARG A 724 23.84 -7.96 41.64
CA ARG A 724 22.56 -8.63 41.31
C ARG A 724 22.74 -9.84 40.39
N LYS A 725 23.65 -9.77 39.43
CA LYS A 725 23.94 -10.89 38.53
C LYS A 725 24.66 -12.06 39.22
N ALA A 726 25.52 -11.75 40.17
CA ALA A 726 26.16 -12.77 41.01
C ALA A 726 25.16 -13.46 41.94
N GLY A 727 24.27 -12.70 42.62
CA GLY A 727 23.21 -13.27 43.43
C GLY A 727 22.15 -14.08 42.66
N GLN A 728 21.87 -13.72 41.41
CA GLN A 728 21.00 -14.53 40.52
C GLN A 728 21.68 -15.85 40.08
N GLN A 729 22.98 -15.86 39.89
CA GLN A 729 23.72 -17.10 39.56
C GLN A 729 23.79 -18.06 40.76
N GLU A 730 23.91 -17.58 41.96
CA GLU A 730 23.82 -18.42 43.17
C GLU A 730 22.41 -18.97 43.43
N MET A 731 21.35 -18.16 43.22
CA MET A 731 19.97 -18.64 43.33
C MET A 731 19.60 -19.64 42.23
N THR A 732 20.12 -19.52 41.00
CA THR A 732 19.88 -20.49 39.93
C THR A 732 20.64 -21.80 40.12
N GLN A 733 21.78 -21.79 40.78
CA GLN A 733 22.49 -23.02 41.13
C GLN A 733 21.86 -23.77 42.33
N SER A 734 21.24 -23.06 43.27
CA SER A 734 20.49 -23.66 44.39
C SER A 734 19.15 -24.24 43.93
N ALA A 735 18.42 -23.54 43.04
CA ALA A 735 17.12 -24.01 42.51
C ALA A 735 17.24 -25.15 41.46
N ALA A 736 18.44 -25.42 40.93
CA ALA A 736 18.64 -26.48 39.95
C ALA A 736 18.72 -27.88 40.58
N ASN A 737 18.84 -27.98 41.91
CA ASN A 737 18.93 -29.26 42.63
C ASN A 737 17.61 -29.78 43.20
N ASP A 738 16.52 -28.98 43.22
CA ASP A 738 15.27 -29.33 43.88
C ASP A 738 14.03 -29.32 42.93
N ASP A 739 14.22 -29.60 41.63
CA ASP A 739 13.06 -29.70 40.72
C ASP A 739 12.52 -31.15 40.69
N PRO A 740 11.34 -31.42 41.28
CA PRO A 740 10.72 -32.74 41.32
C PRO A 740 10.39 -33.33 39.94
N ARG A 741 10.33 -32.50 38.90
CA ARG A 741 10.14 -32.96 37.51
C ARG A 741 11.40 -33.60 36.93
N LYS A 742 12.60 -33.15 37.29
CA LYS A 742 13.85 -33.79 36.86
C LYS A 742 14.03 -35.14 37.51
N ALA A 743 13.66 -35.28 38.79
CA ALA A 743 13.67 -36.58 39.49
C ALA A 743 12.68 -37.57 38.82
N ALA A 744 11.48 -37.16 38.47
CA ALA A 744 10.50 -38.01 37.79
C ALA A 744 10.95 -38.44 36.39
N VAL A 745 11.62 -37.58 35.64
CA VAL A 745 12.18 -37.90 34.30
C VAL A 745 13.33 -38.88 34.42
N ALA A 746 14.23 -38.69 35.39
CA ALA A 746 15.33 -39.62 35.64
C ALA A 746 14.84 -41.02 36.04
N GLU A 747 13.79 -41.11 36.88
CA GLU A 747 13.16 -42.38 37.26
C GLU A 747 12.45 -43.06 36.06
N ALA A 748 11.80 -42.30 35.19
CA ALA A 748 11.18 -42.84 33.97
C ALA A 748 12.24 -43.41 32.99
N ILE A 749 13.37 -42.73 32.84
CA ILE A 749 14.51 -43.19 32.02
C ILE A 749 15.09 -44.49 32.60
N ALA A 750 15.27 -44.57 33.92
CA ALA A 750 15.77 -45.75 34.58
C ALA A 750 14.84 -46.96 34.39
N ARG A 751 13.51 -46.77 34.49
CA ARG A 751 12.50 -47.84 34.22
C ARG A 751 12.52 -48.33 32.76
N VAL A 752 12.74 -47.45 31.80
CA VAL A 752 12.88 -47.82 30.38
C VAL A 752 14.15 -48.61 30.13
N GLN A 753 15.26 -48.20 30.74
CA GLN A 753 16.54 -48.92 30.64
C GLN A 753 16.47 -50.31 31.29
N ALA A 754 15.84 -50.46 32.46
CA ALA A 754 15.63 -51.71 33.11
C ALA A 754 14.75 -52.70 32.27
N ARG A 755 13.66 -52.18 31.63
CA ARG A 755 12.85 -52.95 30.69
C ARG A 755 13.62 -53.40 29.44
N LYS A 756 14.57 -52.58 28.98
CA LYS A 756 15.41 -52.92 27.83
C LYS A 756 16.43 -53.99 28.16
N ALA A 757 17.04 -53.94 29.35
CA ALA A 757 17.93 -54.98 29.86
C ALA A 757 17.22 -56.30 30.09
N SER A 758 15.98 -56.31 30.68
CA SER A 758 15.16 -57.50 30.85
C SER A 758 14.73 -58.16 29.53
N ARG A 759 14.54 -57.36 28.46
CA ARG A 759 14.22 -57.89 27.11
C ARG A 759 15.45 -58.43 26.38
N GLN A 760 16.65 -57.99 26.69
CA GLN A 760 17.88 -58.56 26.15
C GLN A 760 18.23 -59.90 26.83
N ALA A 761 17.99 -60.03 28.13
CA ALA A 761 18.23 -61.26 28.87
C ALA A 761 17.26 -62.40 28.49
N VAL A 762 16.08 -62.12 27.96
CA VAL A 762 15.07 -63.13 27.46
C VAL A 762 15.38 -63.58 26.03
N ASN A 763 16.24 -62.87 25.28
CA ASN A 763 16.66 -63.25 23.92
C ASN A 763 18.01 -64.01 23.86
N GLU A 764 18.66 -64.23 24.99
CA GLU A 764 19.94 -64.96 25.11
C GLU A 764 19.77 -66.31 25.85
N GLU A 765 18.55 -66.72 26.28
CA GLU A 765 18.14 -68.09 26.60
C GLU A 765 17.26 -68.68 25.44
#